data_b9931709ab7781a82e64613a310c358a
#
_entry.id   b9931709ab7781a82e64613a310c358a
#
_cell.length_a   1.000
_cell.length_b   1.000
_cell.length_c   1.000
_cell.angle_alpha   90.00
_cell.angle_beta   90.00
_cell.angle_gamma   90.00
#
_symmetry.space_group_name_H-M   'P 1'
#
loop_
_entity.id
_entity.type
_entity.pdbx_description
1 polymer ?
#
loop_
_entity_poly.entity_id
_entity_poly.type
_entity_poly.pdbx_seq_one_letter_code
_entity_poly.pdbx_strand_id
1 'polypeptide(L)'
;MKSHQPRYAIRKYAVGAASVLIGFFAGAQVVAADTTSVTDIPATTVPTQPSEGESTISLNEEASQPTVEKPTAPAPIVDQSQPTLPDRELRVSDLDRLIREEASSVAESDVATQPTTAATETPAKDPDQEEKLAKKKIVSIDAGRKYFSPDQIKEIIDEASKTGYTDLHLLVGNDGLRFVLDDMSLKVGDTSYSSQAVTDAVEKGTKAYYDDPNGTALTQAQMDDILAYAKSKKVGVIPTINSPGHMDAILTAMEQLGIENPHFNYFGTKKSARTVDLDNQKALDFTKALVDKYAAYFSGKSDIFNIGLDEYANDATDAHGWQVLQASKHWPGEGYPEKGYEKFIQYANDLAAIVKKHKMKPMAFNDGIYYNGDTSYGTFDKDIIVSYWTGGWNGYDVASSKLLSELGHQILNTNDAWYYVLGRDKAGSGWYNLDQGLEGISKSAIDVVQKNDGAKVPFIGGMVAAWADTPSATYKKDLLFKLMHAFADKNADYFVADPEVVEKAISEAPTDLDHYTPESLVAFTAVKKALEGAGANTTRAEAKTLIDNLKAAQDALVYTESYAKEVAAKEAAEKLAMKKVISIDAGRKYFSLDQLKRIVDKASELGYSDLHLLVGNDGMRFVLDDMTVEANGKTYASDDVKKAILEGTKAYYDDPNGQALTQAEMDELHAYATAKGIGFIAAVKSWTHGCFVGGHGKIGH
;
A
#
# COMPACT_ATOMS: atom_id res chain seq x y z
N MET A 1 13.06 14.12 35.09
CA MET A 1 12.81 14.32 33.68
C MET A 1 11.30 14.30 33.45
N LYS A 2 10.69 15.46 33.23
CA LYS A 2 9.25 15.61 33.01
C LYS A 2 9.06 15.63 31.48
N SER A 3 8.41 14.62 30.92
CA SER A 3 8.04 14.58 29.52
C SER A 3 6.86 15.52 29.27
N HIS A 4 7.06 16.56 28.50
CA HIS A 4 5.97 17.37 27.96
C HIS A 4 5.31 16.57 26.82
N GLN A 5 4.08 16.11 27.04
CA GLN A 5 3.23 15.64 25.95
C GLN A 5 2.48 16.83 25.34
N PRO A 6 2.40 16.95 24.01
CA PRO A 6 1.71 18.06 23.37
C PRO A 6 0.19 17.94 23.62
N ARG A 7 -0.46 19.06 23.93
CA ARG A 7 -1.92 19.18 24.17
C ARG A 7 -2.78 18.69 22.99
N TYR A 8 -2.21 18.54 21.79
CA TYR A 8 -2.89 18.04 20.58
C TYR A 8 -3.31 16.58 20.63
N ALA A 9 -2.62 15.71 21.34
CA ALA A 9 -2.95 14.28 21.43
C ALA A 9 -4.32 14.03 22.09
N ILE A 10 -4.75 14.88 23.01
CA ILE A 10 -6.00 14.68 23.77
C ILE A 10 -7.25 14.99 22.93
N ARG A 11 -7.21 16.00 22.04
CA ARG A 11 -8.35 16.33 21.15
C ARG A 11 -8.59 15.26 20.09
N LYS A 12 -7.55 14.67 19.51
CA LYS A 12 -7.68 13.54 18.54
C LYS A 12 -8.24 12.28 19.18
N TYR A 13 -7.89 12.00 20.44
CA TYR A 13 -8.43 10.83 21.16
C TYR A 13 -9.92 10.98 21.51
N ALA A 14 -10.38 12.17 21.85
CA ALA A 14 -11.80 12.39 22.20
C ALA A 14 -12.73 12.22 21.00
N VAL A 15 -12.34 12.70 19.81
CA VAL A 15 -13.15 12.58 18.58
C VAL A 15 -13.09 11.14 18.02
N GLY A 16 -11.93 10.49 18.07
CA GLY A 16 -11.78 9.10 17.64
C GLY A 16 -12.51 8.10 18.54
N ALA A 17 -12.51 8.31 19.85
CA ALA A 17 -13.23 7.46 20.80
C ALA A 17 -14.75 7.57 20.64
N ALA A 18 -15.29 8.77 20.36
CA ALA A 18 -16.72 8.95 20.13
C ALA A 18 -17.18 8.27 18.81
N SER A 19 -16.37 8.35 17.76
CA SER A 19 -16.67 7.68 16.47
C SER A 19 -16.61 6.16 16.56
N VAL A 20 -15.69 5.60 17.35
CA VAL A 20 -15.59 4.15 17.58
C VAL A 20 -16.75 3.65 18.45
N LEU A 21 -17.22 4.43 19.45
CA LEU A 21 -18.39 4.02 20.26
C LEU A 21 -19.69 4.02 19.44
N ILE A 22 -19.89 4.97 18.53
CA ILE A 22 -21.06 5.01 17.65
C ILE A 22 -21.06 3.84 16.64
N GLY A 23 -19.88 3.45 16.13
CA GLY A 23 -19.74 2.28 15.26
C GLY A 23 -20.03 0.95 15.96
N PHE A 24 -19.70 0.81 17.23
CA PHE A 24 -19.95 -0.41 18.01
C PHE A 24 -21.44 -0.59 18.38
N PHE A 25 -22.19 0.49 18.57
CA PHE A 25 -23.64 0.41 18.84
C PHE A 25 -24.48 0.17 17.58
N ALA A 26 -24.01 0.58 16.41
CA ALA A 26 -24.70 0.33 15.13
C ALA A 26 -24.46 -1.09 14.58
N GLY A 27 -23.38 -1.78 14.99
CA GLY A 27 -23.05 -3.14 14.54
C GLY A 27 -23.69 -4.28 15.35
N ALA A 28 -24.35 -3.98 16.47
CA ALA A 28 -24.90 -5.00 17.38
C ALA A 28 -26.40 -5.36 17.12
N GLN A 29 -27.01 -4.85 16.06
CA GLN A 29 -28.45 -5.11 15.77
C GLN A 29 -28.74 -5.98 14.54
N VAL A 30 -27.78 -6.67 13.96
CA VAL A 30 -28.06 -7.61 12.87
C VAL A 30 -27.29 -8.92 13.10
N VAL A 31 -27.73 -9.74 14.01
CA VAL A 31 -27.72 -11.21 13.95
C VAL A 31 -28.69 -11.76 15.00
N ALA A 32 -29.93 -11.96 14.61
CA ALA A 32 -30.85 -12.90 15.25
C ALA A 32 -31.85 -13.37 14.20
N ALA A 33 -31.78 -14.62 13.87
CA ALA A 33 -32.60 -15.57 13.16
C ALA A 33 -31.72 -16.28 12.11
N ASP A 34 -31.62 -17.59 12.05
CA ASP A 34 -32.62 -18.59 12.13
C ASP A 34 -31.98 -19.95 12.48
N THR A 35 -32.53 -20.63 13.44
CA THR A 35 -32.33 -22.05 13.69
C THR A 35 -33.43 -22.84 13.06
N THR A 36 -33.13 -23.68 12.08
CA THR A 36 -33.96 -24.84 11.76
C THR A 36 -33.09 -26.08 11.61
N SER A 37 -33.50 -27.03 12.39
CA SER A 37 -33.13 -28.42 12.51
C SER A 37 -33.03 -29.17 11.18
N VAL A 38 -32.05 -30.07 11.05
CA VAL A 38 -32.21 -31.29 10.25
C VAL A 38 -31.48 -32.48 10.80
N THR A 39 -32.16 -33.52 10.77
CA THR A 39 -31.91 -34.89 11.12
C THR A 39 -31.08 -35.65 10.07
N ASP A 40 -30.38 -36.66 10.58
CA ASP A 40 -30.07 -37.99 10.07
C ASP A 40 -28.90 -38.24 9.14
N ILE A 41 -27.98 -39.02 9.76
CA ILE A 41 -26.89 -39.80 9.21
C ILE A 41 -27.40 -41.11 8.55
N PRO A 42 -26.70 -41.74 7.58
CA PRO A 42 -25.98 -42.94 8.02
C PRO A 42 -24.54 -43.09 7.54
N ALA A 43 -23.80 -43.74 8.38
CA ALA A 43 -22.43 -44.22 8.22
C ALA A 43 -22.28 -45.34 7.19
N THR A 44 -21.11 -45.34 6.47
CA THR A 44 -20.56 -46.60 5.96
C THR A 44 -19.03 -46.55 5.84
N THR A 45 -18.41 -47.33 6.68
CA THR A 45 -17.26 -48.25 6.54
C THR A 45 -15.99 -47.83 5.82
N VAL A 46 -14.93 -47.81 6.61
CA VAL A 46 -13.49 -47.95 6.31
C VAL A 46 -13.18 -49.37 5.80
N PRO A 47 -12.21 -49.55 4.95
CA PRO A 47 -11.31 -50.71 5.16
C PRO A 47 -9.82 -50.29 5.28
N THR A 48 -9.26 -51.00 6.22
CA THR A 48 -7.92 -51.21 6.74
C THR A 48 -6.82 -51.45 5.69
N GLN A 49 -5.61 -51.04 6.08
CA GLN A 49 -4.29 -51.40 5.54
C GLN A 49 -4.03 -52.93 5.48
N PRO A 50 -2.96 -53.31 4.76
CA PRO A 50 -1.93 -54.08 5.49
C PRO A 50 -0.49 -53.54 5.33
N SER A 51 0.23 -53.86 6.38
CA SER A 51 1.62 -53.64 6.72
C SER A 51 2.60 -54.53 5.96
N GLU A 52 3.87 -54.14 6.12
CA GLU A 52 5.10 -54.93 6.27
C GLU A 52 6.12 -54.89 5.13
N GLY A 53 7.36 -54.59 5.55
CA GLY A 53 8.59 -54.82 4.84
C GLY A 53 9.79 -54.04 5.36
N GLU A 54 10.27 -54.34 6.57
CA GLU A 54 11.60 -53.94 7.06
C GLU A 54 12.73 -54.50 6.19
N SER A 55 13.76 -53.69 5.96
CA SER A 55 15.12 -54.17 5.80
C SER A 55 16.13 -53.12 6.24
N THR A 56 16.69 -53.36 7.39
CA THR A 56 17.88 -52.77 7.96
C THR A 56 19.12 -53.14 7.17
N ILE A 57 19.97 -52.18 6.83
CA ILE A 57 21.43 -52.40 6.73
C ILE A 57 22.12 -51.17 7.36
N SER A 58 22.80 -51.48 8.46
CA SER A 58 23.78 -50.66 9.15
C SER A 58 25.16 -50.83 8.50
N LEU A 59 25.87 -49.73 8.27
CA LEU A 59 27.33 -49.72 8.31
C LEU A 59 27.83 -48.34 8.72
N ASN A 60 28.52 -48.34 9.83
CA ASN A 60 29.40 -47.26 10.32
C ASN A 60 30.54 -47.04 9.35
N GLU A 61 30.97 -45.79 9.18
CA GLU A 61 32.39 -45.42 9.23
C GLU A 61 32.55 -43.96 9.54
N GLU A 62 33.38 -43.70 10.56
CA GLU A 62 33.88 -42.38 10.97
C GLU A 62 34.82 -41.81 9.92
N ALA A 63 34.72 -40.50 9.64
CA ALA A 63 35.87 -39.70 9.19
C ALA A 63 35.66 -38.24 9.55
N SER A 64 36.39 -37.82 10.55
CA SER A 64 37.10 -36.56 10.83
C SER A 64 36.64 -35.27 10.12
N GLN A 65 36.11 -34.34 10.90
CA GLN A 65 36.05 -32.90 10.56
C GLN A 65 37.44 -32.26 10.63
N PRO A 66 37.77 -31.35 9.73
CA PRO A 66 38.75 -30.31 10.03
C PRO A 66 38.00 -29.04 10.51
N THR A 67 38.34 -28.62 11.70
CA THR A 67 38.07 -27.32 12.29
C THR A 67 38.69 -26.23 11.42
N VAL A 68 37.86 -25.28 10.92
CA VAL A 68 38.31 -24.03 10.34
C VAL A 68 37.99 -22.94 11.33
N GLU A 69 39.05 -22.24 11.76
CA GLU A 69 39.00 -21.11 12.65
C GLU A 69 38.20 -19.94 12.04
N LYS A 70 37.41 -19.30 12.89
CA LYS A 70 36.69 -18.08 12.63
C LYS A 70 37.66 -16.88 12.58
N PRO A 71 37.69 -16.07 11.52
CA PRO A 71 38.49 -14.83 11.56
C PRO A 71 37.78 -13.79 12.44
N THR A 72 38.52 -13.27 13.39
CA THR A 72 38.16 -12.15 14.26
C THR A 72 38.05 -10.86 13.43
N ALA A 73 36.94 -10.16 13.60
CA ALA A 73 36.75 -8.83 13.00
C ALA A 73 37.72 -7.78 13.59
N PRO A 74 38.31 -6.90 12.80
CA PRO A 74 39.07 -5.78 13.33
C PRO A 74 38.11 -4.68 13.84
N ALA A 75 38.54 -4.03 14.92
CA ALA A 75 37.87 -2.91 15.56
C ALA A 75 37.72 -1.69 14.62
N PRO A 76 36.67 -0.85 14.80
CA PRO A 76 36.45 0.30 13.93
C PRO A 76 37.46 1.40 14.19
N ILE A 77 38.10 1.84 13.11
CA ILE A 77 38.90 3.07 13.08
C ILE A 77 37.93 4.24 13.02
N VAL A 78 37.95 5.08 14.01
CA VAL A 78 37.27 6.38 14.06
C VAL A 78 38.02 7.34 13.13
N ASP A 79 37.45 7.65 11.98
CA ASP A 79 37.88 8.79 11.16
C ASP A 79 36.90 9.96 11.40
N GLN A 80 37.44 11.00 12.04
CA GLN A 80 36.79 12.29 12.24
C GLN A 80 37.03 13.12 10.99
N SER A 81 36.03 13.20 10.07
CA SER A 81 35.83 14.39 9.23
C SER A 81 34.61 14.22 8.33
N GLN A 82 33.46 14.52 8.85
CA GLN A 82 32.31 14.95 8.02
C GLN A 82 32.03 16.42 8.32
N PRO A 83 31.89 17.27 7.31
CA PRO A 83 31.39 18.61 7.50
C PRO A 83 29.87 18.51 7.74
N THR A 84 29.42 18.90 8.92
CA THR A 84 28.04 19.12 9.26
C THR A 84 27.47 20.20 8.35
N LEU A 85 26.52 19.85 7.51
CA LEU A 85 25.59 20.81 6.90
C LEU A 85 24.73 21.42 8.02
N PRO A 86 24.60 22.74 8.08
CA PRO A 86 23.78 23.36 9.11
C PRO A 86 22.31 23.08 8.84
N ASP A 87 21.61 22.55 9.85
CA ASP A 87 20.17 22.61 9.96
C ASP A 87 19.71 24.06 9.77
N ARG A 88 19.10 24.32 8.64
CA ARG A 88 18.51 25.62 8.36
C ARG A 88 17.09 25.61 8.92
N GLU A 89 16.96 25.74 10.24
CA GLU A 89 15.73 26.28 10.83
C GLU A 89 15.51 27.66 10.22
N LEU A 90 14.43 27.80 9.44
CA LEU A 90 13.93 29.11 9.01
C LEU A 90 13.55 29.88 10.28
N ARG A 91 14.38 30.83 10.65
CA ARG A 91 14.11 31.72 11.80
C ARG A 91 12.96 32.66 11.41
N VAL A 92 12.18 33.03 12.39
CA VAL A 92 11.12 34.06 12.34
C VAL A 92 11.63 35.36 11.66
N SER A 93 12.95 35.64 11.72
CA SER A 93 13.61 36.75 11.03
C SER A 93 13.57 36.71 9.49
N ASP A 94 13.41 35.54 8.88
CA ASP A 94 13.36 35.45 7.39
C ASP A 94 11.92 35.72 6.89
N LEU A 95 10.91 35.39 7.71
CA LEU A 95 9.53 35.77 7.48
C LEU A 95 9.32 37.28 7.66
N ASP A 96 9.94 37.88 8.68
CA ASP A 96 9.94 39.33 8.91
C ASP A 96 10.59 40.12 7.77
N ARG A 97 11.58 39.53 7.06
CA ARG A 97 12.23 40.17 5.92
C ARG A 97 11.32 40.20 4.69
N LEU A 98 10.61 39.09 4.41
CA LEU A 98 9.64 39.00 3.32
C LEU A 98 8.46 39.95 3.54
N ILE A 99 7.97 40.06 4.77
CA ILE A 99 6.88 41.00 5.15
C ILE A 99 7.31 42.45 5.02
N ARG A 100 8.58 42.78 5.34
CA ARG A 100 9.09 44.16 5.20
C ARG A 100 9.39 44.55 3.75
N GLU A 101 9.81 43.63 2.91
CA GLU A 101 10.03 43.86 1.48
C GLU A 101 8.69 44.17 0.74
N GLU A 102 7.59 43.46 1.09
CA GLU A 102 6.27 43.78 0.55
C GLU A 102 5.66 45.09 1.12
N ALA A 103 5.85 45.35 2.42
CA ALA A 103 5.38 46.59 3.04
C ALA A 103 6.14 47.84 2.56
N SER A 104 7.38 47.68 2.11
CA SER A 104 8.17 48.80 1.54
C SER A 104 7.79 49.18 0.11
N SER A 105 7.15 48.24 -0.62
CA SER A 105 6.71 48.48 -2.01
C SER A 105 5.35 49.18 -2.13
N VAL A 106 4.63 49.32 -1.00
CA VAL A 106 3.29 49.95 -0.98
C VAL A 106 3.32 51.44 -0.59
N ALA A 107 4.47 51.98 -0.15
CA ALA A 107 4.59 53.31 0.41
C ALA A 107 5.03 54.43 -0.56
N GLU A 108 5.28 54.15 -1.86
CA GLU A 108 5.62 55.19 -2.84
C GLU A 108 4.88 54.99 -4.18
N SER A 109 3.60 55.37 -4.27
CA SER A 109 3.02 55.89 -5.54
C SER A 109 1.62 56.48 -5.30
N ASP A 110 1.54 57.70 -4.81
CA ASP A 110 0.41 58.60 -5.11
C ASP A 110 0.80 59.46 -6.33
N VAL A 111 0.45 59.04 -7.52
CA VAL A 111 0.16 59.91 -8.68
C VAL A 111 -0.81 59.18 -9.62
N ALA A 112 -1.94 59.84 -9.85
CA ALA A 112 -3.02 59.42 -10.71
C ALA A 112 -2.60 59.12 -12.14
N THR A 113 -3.02 57.99 -12.73
CA THR A 113 -3.43 57.90 -14.13
C THR A 113 -4.21 56.59 -14.41
N GLN A 114 -5.26 56.74 -15.18
CA GLN A 114 -6.22 55.84 -15.82
C GLN A 114 -6.03 54.31 -15.86
N PRO A 115 -7.11 53.52 -15.91
CA PRO A 115 -7.04 52.04 -15.86
C PRO A 115 -6.64 51.49 -17.23
N THR A 116 -5.43 50.97 -17.32
CA THR A 116 -5.02 50.04 -18.37
C THR A 116 -5.24 48.65 -17.84
N THR A 117 -5.98 47.83 -18.57
CA THR A 117 -6.17 46.40 -18.34
C THR A 117 -4.82 45.70 -18.33
N ALA A 118 -4.26 45.45 -17.13
CA ALA A 118 -3.10 44.59 -16.97
C ALA A 118 -3.58 43.14 -17.11
N ALA A 119 -3.17 42.51 -18.20
CA ALA A 119 -3.18 41.04 -18.31
C ALA A 119 -2.36 40.48 -17.16
N THR A 120 -2.95 39.59 -16.39
CA THR A 120 -2.28 38.86 -15.33
C THR A 120 -1.20 37.98 -15.99
N GLU A 121 0.05 38.41 -15.99
CA GLU A 121 1.17 37.60 -16.41
C GLU A 121 1.28 36.46 -15.40
N THR A 122 1.08 35.25 -15.87
CA THR A 122 1.39 34.02 -15.15
C THR A 122 2.89 34.04 -14.82
N PRO A 123 3.34 33.82 -13.59
CA PRO A 123 4.76 33.80 -13.26
C PRO A 123 5.52 32.89 -14.23
N ALA A 124 6.68 33.30 -14.71
CA ALA A 124 7.53 32.53 -15.59
C ALA A 124 7.85 31.20 -14.84
N LYS A 125 7.60 30.07 -15.52
CA LYS A 125 7.82 28.74 -14.96
C LYS A 125 9.32 28.49 -14.74
N ASP A 126 9.66 27.81 -13.66
CA ASP A 126 11.02 27.34 -13.42
C ASP A 126 11.36 26.22 -14.42
N PRO A 127 12.37 26.41 -15.30
CA PRO A 127 12.76 25.39 -16.28
C PRO A 127 13.13 24.04 -15.68
N ASP A 128 13.75 24.03 -14.48
CA ASP A 128 14.14 22.79 -13.78
C ASP A 128 12.91 22.01 -13.31
N GLN A 129 11.85 22.71 -12.90
CA GLN A 129 10.58 22.10 -12.51
C GLN A 129 9.85 21.51 -13.72
N GLU A 130 9.81 22.23 -14.84
CA GLU A 130 9.22 21.71 -16.08
C GLU A 130 9.94 20.45 -16.56
N GLU A 131 11.28 20.42 -16.49
CA GLU A 131 12.05 19.22 -16.83
C GLU A 131 11.70 18.05 -15.92
N LYS A 132 11.61 18.25 -14.60
CA LYS A 132 11.23 17.19 -13.65
C LYS A 132 9.83 16.67 -13.93
N LEU A 133 8.85 17.55 -14.14
CA LEU A 133 7.47 17.15 -14.45
C LEU A 133 7.33 16.46 -15.81
N ALA A 134 8.21 16.74 -16.77
CA ALA A 134 8.24 16.07 -18.06
C ALA A 134 8.80 14.64 -18.02
N LYS A 135 9.51 14.24 -16.93
CA LYS A 135 9.99 12.86 -16.79
C LYS A 135 8.85 11.87 -16.75
N LYS A 136 9.07 10.68 -17.29
CA LYS A 136 8.10 9.58 -17.22
C LYS A 136 7.97 9.04 -15.78
N LYS A 137 6.75 8.82 -15.33
CA LYS A 137 6.40 8.16 -14.07
C LYS A 137 5.52 6.99 -14.42
N ILE A 138 6.04 5.79 -14.28
CA ILE A 138 5.43 4.58 -14.83
C ILE A 138 5.09 3.62 -13.70
N VAL A 139 3.88 3.09 -13.70
CA VAL A 139 3.52 1.89 -12.92
C VAL A 139 3.47 0.69 -13.87
N SER A 140 4.10 -0.42 -13.49
CA SER A 140 4.14 -1.65 -14.26
C SER A 140 3.33 -2.75 -13.59
N ILE A 141 2.56 -3.50 -14.37
CA ILE A 141 1.86 -4.71 -13.94
C ILE A 141 2.12 -5.88 -14.87
N ASP A 142 2.33 -7.05 -14.28
CA ASP A 142 2.55 -8.30 -15.00
C ASP A 142 1.22 -8.98 -15.35
N ALA A 143 0.63 -8.51 -16.46
CA ALA A 143 -0.63 -9.03 -16.98
C ALA A 143 -0.43 -10.22 -17.96
N GLY A 144 0.80 -10.65 -18.17
CA GLY A 144 1.14 -11.86 -18.93
C GLY A 144 1.09 -13.10 -18.05
N ARG A 145 1.76 -13.08 -16.90
CA ARG A 145 1.73 -14.17 -15.94
C ARG A 145 0.38 -14.30 -15.25
N LYS A 146 -0.25 -13.19 -14.90
CA LYS A 146 -1.55 -13.15 -14.26
C LYS A 146 -2.58 -12.42 -15.10
N TYR A 147 -3.80 -12.95 -15.19
CA TYR A 147 -4.91 -12.23 -15.79
C TYR A 147 -5.39 -11.08 -14.90
N PHE A 148 -5.48 -9.89 -15.47
CA PHE A 148 -6.17 -8.74 -14.91
C PHE A 148 -7.40 -8.43 -15.73
N SER A 149 -8.56 -8.28 -15.09
CA SER A 149 -9.77 -7.88 -15.79
C SER A 149 -9.69 -6.43 -16.30
N PRO A 150 -10.50 -6.06 -17.32
CA PRO A 150 -10.57 -4.67 -17.75
C PRO A 150 -10.87 -3.69 -16.62
N ASP A 151 -11.74 -4.05 -15.69
CA ASP A 151 -12.08 -3.20 -14.54
C ASP A 151 -10.89 -3.00 -13.59
N GLN A 152 -10.14 -4.07 -13.31
CA GLN A 152 -8.93 -3.96 -12.48
C GLN A 152 -7.86 -3.06 -13.14
N ILE A 153 -7.69 -3.17 -14.47
CA ILE A 153 -6.75 -2.31 -15.21
C ILE A 153 -7.24 -0.85 -15.18
N LYS A 154 -8.53 -0.60 -15.33
CA LYS A 154 -9.12 0.76 -15.23
C LYS A 154 -8.99 1.35 -13.84
N GLU A 155 -9.18 0.55 -12.77
CA GLU A 155 -8.90 1.00 -11.40
C GLU A 155 -7.43 1.44 -11.21
N ILE A 156 -6.48 0.71 -11.81
CA ILE A 156 -5.06 1.08 -11.77
C ILE A 156 -4.79 2.36 -12.58
N ILE A 157 -5.46 2.53 -13.72
CA ILE A 157 -5.37 3.75 -14.53
C ILE A 157 -5.93 4.97 -13.78
N ASP A 158 -7.07 4.82 -13.07
CA ASP A 158 -7.64 5.88 -12.24
C ASP A 158 -6.66 6.32 -11.16
N GLU A 159 -6.08 5.35 -10.44
CA GLU A 159 -5.12 5.65 -9.40
C GLU A 159 -3.82 6.25 -9.96
N ALA A 160 -3.36 5.78 -11.11
CA ALA A 160 -2.21 6.34 -11.81
C ALA A 160 -2.45 7.80 -12.21
N SER A 161 -3.61 8.10 -12.80
CA SER A 161 -4.01 9.46 -13.17
C SER A 161 -4.09 10.38 -11.95
N LYS A 162 -4.75 9.94 -10.89
CA LYS A 162 -4.92 10.70 -9.65
C LYS A 162 -3.59 10.99 -8.95
N THR A 163 -2.69 10.01 -8.94
CA THR A 163 -1.40 10.12 -8.29
C THR A 163 -0.36 10.88 -9.13
N GLY A 164 -0.62 11.09 -10.43
CA GLY A 164 0.26 11.82 -11.34
C GLY A 164 1.25 10.94 -12.11
N TYR A 165 0.99 9.63 -12.22
CA TYR A 165 1.72 8.77 -13.15
C TYR A 165 1.40 9.13 -14.59
N THR A 166 2.40 9.01 -15.47
CA THR A 166 2.25 9.34 -16.89
C THR A 166 1.84 8.14 -17.74
N ASP A 167 2.22 6.93 -17.32
CA ASP A 167 2.04 5.72 -18.11
C ASP A 167 1.77 4.49 -17.23
N LEU A 168 0.99 3.56 -17.76
CA LEU A 168 0.86 2.18 -17.32
C LEU A 168 1.68 1.28 -18.24
N HIS A 169 2.70 0.60 -17.71
CA HIS A 169 3.41 -0.47 -18.43
C HIS A 169 2.66 -1.79 -18.23
N LEU A 170 2.15 -2.34 -19.32
CA LEU A 170 1.26 -3.49 -19.31
C LEU A 170 1.94 -4.67 -20.03
N LEU A 171 2.49 -5.60 -19.24
CA LEU A 171 3.10 -6.81 -19.81
C LEU A 171 1.99 -7.79 -20.18
N VAL A 172 1.54 -7.79 -21.43
CA VAL A 172 0.50 -8.72 -21.91
C VAL A 172 1.08 -10.04 -22.43
N GLY A 173 2.37 -10.05 -22.80
CA GLY A 173 3.15 -11.23 -23.15
C GLY A 173 4.38 -11.31 -22.25
N ASN A 174 4.30 -12.13 -21.20
CA ASN A 174 5.37 -12.41 -20.25
C ASN A 174 5.08 -13.77 -19.62
N ASP A 175 5.80 -14.81 -20.01
CA ASP A 175 5.52 -16.24 -19.84
C ASP A 175 4.14 -16.63 -20.44
N GLY A 176 3.03 -16.12 -19.94
CA GLY A 176 1.72 -16.21 -20.59
C GLY A 176 1.53 -15.13 -21.65
N LEU A 177 0.62 -15.35 -22.61
CA LEU A 177 0.17 -14.35 -23.57
C LEU A 177 -1.33 -14.10 -23.36
N ARG A 178 -1.66 -12.99 -22.67
CA ARG A 178 -3.02 -12.72 -22.17
C ARG A 178 -3.71 -11.55 -22.87
N PHE A 179 -3.36 -11.34 -24.11
CA PHE A 179 -4.07 -10.45 -25.01
C PHE A 179 -4.13 -11.07 -26.40
N VAL A 180 -5.33 -11.24 -26.95
CA VAL A 180 -5.59 -11.86 -28.25
C VAL A 180 -6.25 -10.85 -29.19
N LEU A 181 -5.67 -10.68 -30.39
CA LEU A 181 -6.22 -9.84 -31.43
C LEU A 181 -7.36 -10.56 -32.18
N ASP A 182 -8.27 -9.83 -32.79
CA ASP A 182 -9.35 -10.38 -33.62
C ASP A 182 -8.79 -11.15 -34.82
N ASP A 183 -7.67 -10.70 -35.38
CA ASP A 183 -6.90 -11.43 -36.36
C ASP A 183 -5.51 -11.79 -35.83
N MET A 184 -5.31 -13.06 -35.50
CA MET A 184 -4.04 -13.63 -35.08
C MET A 184 -3.30 -14.36 -36.23
N SER A 185 -3.75 -14.24 -37.47
CA SER A 185 -3.06 -14.89 -38.61
C SER A 185 -1.61 -14.43 -38.72
N LEU A 186 -0.70 -15.36 -38.97
CA LEU A 186 0.74 -15.09 -39.12
C LEU A 186 1.27 -15.67 -40.43
N LYS A 187 2.21 -14.96 -41.03
CA LYS A 187 3.02 -15.48 -42.14
C LYS A 187 4.47 -15.56 -41.70
N VAL A 188 5.04 -16.75 -41.72
CA VAL A 188 6.41 -17.04 -41.27
C VAL A 188 7.14 -17.72 -42.41
N GLY A 189 8.00 -17.01 -43.11
CA GLY A 189 8.57 -17.47 -44.40
C GLY A 189 7.48 -17.80 -45.42
N ASP A 190 7.47 -19.02 -45.91
CA ASP A 190 6.45 -19.53 -46.87
C ASP A 190 5.23 -20.15 -46.14
N THR A 191 5.25 -20.29 -44.84
CA THR A 191 4.17 -20.90 -44.06
C THR A 191 3.18 -19.81 -43.58
N SER A 192 1.89 -20.06 -43.83
CA SER A 192 0.81 -19.20 -43.33
C SER A 192 0.02 -19.97 -42.28
N TYR A 193 -0.15 -19.35 -41.13
CA TYR A 193 -0.96 -19.84 -40.03
C TYR A 193 -2.26 -19.04 -39.97
N SER A 194 -3.41 -19.73 -39.91
CA SER A 194 -4.70 -19.06 -39.82
C SER A 194 -4.88 -18.40 -38.45
N SER A 195 -5.73 -17.37 -38.37
CA SER A 195 -6.04 -16.69 -37.10
C SER A 195 -6.51 -17.68 -36.05
N GLN A 196 -7.46 -18.56 -36.38
CA GLN A 196 -7.98 -19.56 -35.44
C GLN A 196 -6.88 -20.51 -34.94
N ALA A 197 -6.00 -21.00 -35.83
CA ALA A 197 -4.92 -21.91 -35.42
C ALA A 197 -3.94 -21.23 -34.42
N VAL A 198 -3.60 -19.96 -34.68
CA VAL A 198 -2.71 -19.22 -33.77
C VAL A 198 -3.41 -18.91 -32.44
N THR A 199 -4.67 -18.48 -32.47
CA THR A 199 -5.47 -18.23 -31.28
C THR A 199 -5.56 -19.49 -30.41
N ASP A 200 -5.97 -20.62 -30.97
CA ASP A 200 -6.09 -21.89 -30.24
C ASP A 200 -4.74 -22.35 -29.65
N ALA A 201 -3.65 -22.16 -30.40
CA ALA A 201 -2.32 -22.51 -29.93
C ALA A 201 -1.86 -21.61 -28.75
N VAL A 202 -2.09 -20.30 -28.83
CA VAL A 202 -1.76 -19.33 -27.78
C VAL A 202 -2.59 -19.58 -26.52
N GLU A 203 -3.89 -19.80 -26.66
CA GLU A 203 -4.77 -20.13 -25.53
C GLU A 203 -4.32 -21.42 -24.84
N LYS A 204 -3.97 -22.45 -25.63
CA LYS A 204 -3.45 -23.70 -25.08
C LYS A 204 -2.12 -23.50 -24.37
N GLY A 205 -1.21 -22.70 -24.94
CA GLY A 205 0.06 -22.35 -24.29
C GLY A 205 -0.14 -21.60 -22.98
N THR A 206 -1.04 -20.63 -22.96
CA THR A 206 -1.36 -19.86 -21.74
C THR A 206 -2.00 -20.75 -20.66
N LYS A 207 -2.88 -21.70 -21.05
CA LYS A 207 -3.45 -22.69 -20.12
C LYS A 207 -2.40 -23.65 -19.56
N ALA A 208 -1.40 -24.00 -20.35
CA ALA A 208 -0.31 -24.86 -19.91
C ALA A 208 0.70 -24.15 -18.97
N TYR A 209 0.71 -22.82 -18.99
CA TYR A 209 1.59 -22.02 -18.14
C TYR A 209 1.24 -22.22 -16.66
N TYR A 210 2.12 -22.85 -15.89
CA TYR A 210 1.92 -23.23 -14.50
C TYR A 210 0.56 -23.90 -14.22
N ASP A 211 0.13 -24.80 -15.11
CA ASP A 211 -1.16 -25.48 -14.99
C ASP A 211 -2.35 -24.52 -14.81
N ASP A 212 -2.32 -23.35 -15.46
CA ASP A 212 -3.44 -22.40 -15.40
C ASP A 212 -4.65 -22.94 -16.21
N PRO A 213 -5.68 -23.48 -15.54
CA PRO A 213 -6.82 -24.08 -16.23
C PRO A 213 -7.69 -23.07 -16.96
N ASN A 214 -7.61 -21.78 -16.60
CA ASN A 214 -8.49 -20.75 -17.14
C ASN A 214 -7.96 -20.19 -18.46
N GLY A 215 -6.62 -19.98 -18.55
CA GLY A 215 -5.97 -19.42 -19.75
C GLY A 215 -6.61 -18.12 -20.26
N THR A 216 -7.24 -17.35 -19.35
CA THR A 216 -8.02 -16.15 -19.70
C THR A 216 -7.12 -15.07 -20.28
N ALA A 217 -7.56 -14.43 -21.34
CA ALA A 217 -6.88 -13.33 -22.01
C ALA A 217 -7.85 -12.18 -22.30
N LEU A 218 -7.32 -10.97 -22.47
CA LEU A 218 -8.07 -9.81 -22.95
C LEU A 218 -8.38 -9.99 -24.44
N THR A 219 -9.59 -9.65 -24.85
CA THR A 219 -9.96 -9.51 -26.26
C THR A 219 -9.48 -8.17 -26.81
N GLN A 220 -9.44 -8.04 -28.15
CA GLN A 220 -9.11 -6.77 -28.79
C GLN A 220 -10.08 -5.65 -28.39
N ALA A 221 -11.38 -5.93 -28.34
CA ALA A 221 -12.40 -4.96 -27.92
C ALA A 221 -12.19 -4.48 -26.47
N GLN A 222 -11.80 -5.37 -25.56
CA GLN A 222 -11.48 -4.99 -24.18
C GLN A 222 -10.23 -4.12 -24.10
N MET A 223 -9.21 -4.43 -24.91
CA MET A 223 -7.99 -3.63 -24.97
C MET A 223 -8.26 -2.26 -25.59
N ASP A 224 -9.06 -2.17 -26.64
CA ASP A 224 -9.46 -0.88 -27.24
C ASP A 224 -10.21 0.01 -26.23
N ASP A 225 -11.07 -0.57 -25.41
CA ASP A 225 -11.79 0.12 -24.32
C ASP A 225 -10.81 0.58 -23.21
N ILE A 226 -9.86 -0.25 -22.81
CA ILE A 226 -8.80 0.12 -21.86
C ILE A 226 -7.96 1.29 -22.39
N LEU A 227 -7.53 1.23 -23.65
CA LEU A 227 -6.72 2.28 -24.27
C LEU A 227 -7.47 3.61 -24.40
N ALA A 228 -8.75 3.55 -24.78
CA ALA A 228 -9.61 4.73 -24.84
C ALA A 228 -9.80 5.35 -23.42
N TYR A 229 -9.99 4.48 -22.42
CA TYR A 229 -10.13 4.91 -21.04
C TYR A 229 -8.83 5.57 -20.52
N ALA A 230 -7.68 4.93 -20.70
CA ALA A 230 -6.38 5.47 -20.32
C ALA A 230 -6.12 6.85 -20.95
N LYS A 231 -6.42 6.98 -22.26
CA LYS A 231 -6.32 8.27 -22.96
C LYS A 231 -7.22 9.34 -22.34
N SER A 232 -8.45 9.01 -21.94
CA SER A 232 -9.37 9.93 -21.27
C SER A 232 -8.84 10.43 -19.94
N LYS A 233 -8.05 9.58 -19.26
CA LYS A 233 -7.37 9.86 -17.97
C LYS A 233 -5.97 10.48 -18.16
N LYS A 234 -5.52 10.71 -19.39
CA LYS A 234 -4.17 11.19 -19.74
C LYS A 234 -3.05 10.27 -19.27
N VAL A 235 -3.29 8.98 -19.22
CA VAL A 235 -2.31 7.94 -18.90
C VAL A 235 -1.98 7.20 -20.20
N GLY A 236 -0.68 7.15 -20.55
CA GLY A 236 -0.19 6.33 -21.67
C GLY A 236 -0.23 4.84 -21.29
N VAL A 237 -0.23 3.97 -22.30
CA VAL A 237 -0.09 2.52 -22.09
C VAL A 237 1.12 2.03 -22.88
N ILE A 238 2.05 1.38 -22.20
CA ILE A 238 3.27 0.78 -22.79
C ILE A 238 3.07 -0.74 -22.79
N PRO A 239 2.80 -1.36 -23.95
CA PRO A 239 2.66 -2.81 -24.03
C PRO A 239 3.99 -3.53 -24.02
N THR A 240 4.00 -4.79 -23.57
CA THR A 240 5.15 -5.71 -23.67
C THR A 240 4.75 -7.02 -24.29
N ILE A 241 5.54 -7.48 -25.27
CA ILE A 241 5.67 -8.87 -25.66
C ILE A 241 7.13 -9.26 -25.42
N ASN A 242 7.35 -10.01 -24.36
CA ASN A 242 8.69 -10.37 -23.91
C ASN A 242 9.28 -11.49 -24.77
N SER A 243 10.56 -11.34 -25.11
CA SER A 243 11.40 -12.34 -25.80
C SER A 243 12.87 -11.90 -25.74
N PRO A 244 13.87 -12.76 -25.89
CA PRO A 244 13.81 -14.21 -26.17
C PRO A 244 13.56 -15.08 -24.95
N GLY A 245 13.53 -14.50 -23.74
CA GLY A 245 13.10 -15.13 -22.50
C GLY A 245 11.59 -14.95 -22.25
N HIS A 246 11.06 -15.53 -21.17
CA HIS A 246 9.67 -15.38 -20.72
C HIS A 246 8.59 -15.67 -21.79
N MET A 247 8.79 -16.73 -22.55
CA MET A 247 7.98 -17.09 -23.73
C MET A 247 7.20 -18.41 -23.57
N ASP A 248 7.00 -18.94 -22.36
CA ASP A 248 6.37 -20.27 -22.13
C ASP A 248 5.15 -20.54 -23.04
N ALA A 249 4.17 -19.64 -23.02
CA ALA A 249 2.95 -19.79 -23.82
C ALA A 249 3.21 -19.71 -25.31
N ILE A 250 4.12 -18.84 -25.74
CA ILE A 250 4.47 -18.63 -27.15
C ILE A 250 5.23 -19.83 -27.68
N LEU A 251 6.18 -20.38 -26.91
CA LEU A 251 6.94 -21.58 -27.31
C LEU A 251 6.04 -22.82 -27.39
N THR A 252 5.14 -22.98 -26.40
CA THR A 252 4.11 -24.03 -26.45
C THR A 252 3.20 -23.85 -27.67
N ALA A 253 2.82 -22.63 -28.03
CA ALA A 253 2.04 -22.36 -29.22
C ALA A 253 2.81 -22.71 -30.52
N MET A 254 4.10 -22.41 -30.58
CA MET A 254 4.95 -22.80 -31.71
C MET A 254 4.99 -24.32 -31.92
N GLU A 255 5.14 -25.09 -30.85
CA GLU A 255 5.10 -26.56 -30.88
C GLU A 255 3.75 -27.06 -31.41
N GLN A 256 2.62 -26.47 -30.97
CA GLN A 256 1.27 -26.81 -31.46
C GLN A 256 1.08 -26.50 -32.96
N LEU A 257 1.78 -25.48 -33.45
CA LEU A 257 1.76 -25.06 -34.85
C LEU A 257 2.79 -25.81 -35.74
N GLY A 258 3.48 -26.81 -35.18
CA GLY A 258 4.44 -27.64 -35.89
C GLY A 258 5.80 -26.95 -36.13
N ILE A 259 6.18 -26.01 -35.30
CA ILE A 259 7.55 -25.49 -35.25
C ILE A 259 8.35 -26.40 -34.33
N GLU A 260 9.27 -27.15 -34.91
CA GLU A 260 10.07 -28.12 -34.17
C GLU A 260 11.17 -27.46 -33.36
N ASN A 261 11.42 -27.97 -32.15
CA ASN A 261 12.51 -27.55 -31.25
C ASN A 261 12.65 -26.02 -31.07
N PRO A 262 11.57 -25.29 -30.72
CA PRO A 262 11.66 -23.84 -30.59
C PRO A 262 12.41 -23.39 -29.33
N HIS A 263 12.62 -24.29 -28.36
CA HIS A 263 13.21 -23.99 -27.07
C HIS A 263 14.73 -24.09 -27.07
N PHE A 264 15.39 -23.16 -26.40
CA PHE A 264 16.81 -23.28 -26.09
C PHE A 264 17.06 -24.55 -25.25
N ASN A 265 18.12 -25.30 -25.63
CA ASN A 265 18.48 -26.53 -24.97
C ASN A 265 19.97 -26.55 -24.59
N TYR A 266 20.23 -26.35 -23.29
CA TYR A 266 21.59 -26.28 -22.77
C TYR A 266 22.34 -27.60 -22.93
N PHE A 267 23.27 -27.66 -23.88
CA PHE A 267 24.06 -28.85 -24.24
C PHE A 267 23.22 -30.12 -24.48
N GLY A 268 21.98 -29.98 -24.93
CA GLY A 268 21.07 -31.12 -25.09
C GLY A 268 20.61 -31.81 -23.79
N THR A 269 20.96 -31.23 -22.62
CA THR A 269 20.71 -31.84 -21.33
C THR A 269 19.59 -31.17 -20.54
N LYS A 270 19.37 -29.87 -20.75
CA LYS A 270 18.36 -29.10 -20.01
C LYS A 270 17.65 -28.13 -20.95
N LYS A 271 16.43 -28.47 -21.35
CA LYS A 271 15.55 -27.65 -22.16
C LYS A 271 14.97 -26.52 -21.34
N SER A 272 15.09 -25.28 -21.81
CA SER A 272 14.40 -24.14 -21.19
C SER A 272 12.90 -24.20 -21.48
N ALA A 273 12.06 -23.95 -20.48
CA ALA A 273 10.62 -23.83 -20.69
C ALA A 273 10.23 -22.51 -21.36
N ARG A 274 11.02 -21.46 -21.15
CA ARG A 274 10.65 -20.08 -21.44
C ARG A 274 11.54 -19.32 -22.41
N THR A 275 12.61 -19.94 -22.94
CA THR A 275 13.57 -19.24 -23.79
C THR A 275 13.61 -19.85 -25.18
N VAL A 276 13.47 -19.00 -26.22
CA VAL A 276 13.57 -19.42 -27.62
C VAL A 276 15.03 -19.72 -27.98
N ASP A 277 15.22 -20.76 -28.82
CA ASP A 277 16.53 -21.08 -29.39
C ASP A 277 16.91 -20.06 -30.47
N LEU A 278 17.99 -19.29 -30.24
CA LEU A 278 18.50 -18.30 -31.18
C LEU A 278 19.09 -18.93 -32.45
N ASP A 279 19.27 -20.26 -32.51
CA ASP A 279 19.67 -21.01 -33.69
C ASP A 279 18.48 -21.52 -34.50
N ASN A 280 17.26 -21.44 -33.97
CA ASN A 280 16.05 -21.84 -34.65
C ASN A 280 15.42 -20.68 -35.45
N GLN A 281 15.84 -20.49 -36.68
CA GLN A 281 15.38 -19.38 -37.53
C GLN A 281 13.85 -19.33 -37.65
N LYS A 282 13.15 -20.49 -37.76
CA LYS A 282 11.68 -20.52 -37.89
C LYS A 282 10.97 -20.03 -36.62
N ALA A 283 11.52 -20.36 -35.43
CA ALA A 283 11.01 -19.86 -34.16
C ALA A 283 11.25 -18.35 -34.03
N LEU A 284 12.43 -17.86 -34.41
CA LEU A 284 12.72 -16.43 -34.44
C LEU A 284 11.81 -15.65 -35.38
N ASP A 285 11.57 -16.17 -36.59
CA ASP A 285 10.70 -15.55 -37.60
C ASP A 285 9.25 -15.53 -37.13
N PHE A 286 8.80 -16.59 -36.42
CA PHE A 286 7.48 -16.61 -35.76
C PHE A 286 7.36 -15.51 -34.70
N THR A 287 8.35 -15.39 -33.85
CA THR A 287 8.37 -14.36 -32.79
C THR A 287 8.37 -12.95 -33.39
N LYS A 288 9.20 -12.70 -34.41
CA LYS A 288 9.25 -11.42 -35.11
C LYS A 288 7.92 -11.09 -35.79
N ALA A 289 7.26 -12.06 -36.42
CA ALA A 289 5.94 -11.86 -37.01
C ALA A 289 4.86 -11.57 -35.97
N LEU A 290 4.94 -12.23 -34.83
CA LEU A 290 4.04 -11.97 -33.69
C LEU A 290 4.23 -10.55 -33.13
N VAL A 291 5.47 -10.15 -32.86
CA VAL A 291 5.81 -8.79 -32.39
C VAL A 291 5.39 -7.73 -33.41
N ASP A 292 5.62 -7.97 -34.73
CA ASP A 292 5.19 -7.05 -35.82
C ASP A 292 3.67 -6.85 -35.80
N LYS A 293 2.90 -7.91 -35.58
CA LYS A 293 1.44 -7.86 -35.51
C LYS A 293 0.95 -7.04 -34.31
N TYR A 294 1.52 -7.28 -33.14
CA TYR A 294 1.17 -6.49 -31.93
C TYR A 294 1.65 -5.03 -32.03
N ALA A 295 2.84 -4.80 -32.57
CA ALA A 295 3.34 -3.45 -32.80
C ALA A 295 2.46 -2.69 -33.80
N ALA A 296 1.97 -3.37 -34.86
CA ALA A 296 0.98 -2.78 -35.76
C ALA A 296 -0.32 -2.37 -35.06
N TYR A 297 -0.84 -3.23 -34.17
CA TYR A 297 -2.05 -2.93 -33.39
C TYR A 297 -1.85 -1.72 -32.48
N PHE A 298 -0.71 -1.61 -31.78
CA PHE A 298 -0.43 -0.51 -30.87
C PHE A 298 0.05 0.77 -31.55
N SER A 299 0.34 0.74 -32.85
CA SER A 299 0.74 1.93 -33.63
C SER A 299 -0.27 3.06 -33.53
N GLY A 300 0.17 4.25 -33.10
CA GLY A 300 -0.68 5.41 -32.86
C GLY A 300 -1.54 5.33 -31.57
N LYS A 301 -1.42 4.23 -30.81
CA LYS A 301 -2.06 4.02 -29.52
C LYS A 301 -1.04 4.06 -28.37
N SER A 302 0.23 3.77 -28.66
CA SER A 302 1.36 3.86 -27.73
C SER A 302 2.56 4.53 -28.37
N ASP A 303 3.38 5.21 -27.57
CA ASP A 303 4.65 5.81 -28.01
C ASP A 303 5.86 4.88 -27.81
N ILE A 304 5.72 3.89 -26.93
CA ILE A 304 6.78 2.95 -26.54
C ILE A 304 6.23 1.52 -26.60
N PHE A 305 7.04 0.59 -27.09
CA PHE A 305 6.75 -0.85 -27.05
C PHE A 305 7.94 -1.57 -26.42
N ASN A 306 7.70 -2.35 -25.35
CA ASN A 306 8.74 -3.12 -24.68
C ASN A 306 8.87 -4.50 -25.33
N ILE A 307 10.09 -4.84 -25.76
CA ILE A 307 10.45 -6.10 -26.40
C ILE A 307 11.06 -7.13 -25.44
N GLY A 308 11.17 -6.79 -24.14
CA GLY A 308 11.71 -7.65 -23.08
C GLY A 308 13.23 -7.64 -23.01
N LEU A 309 13.88 -8.68 -23.50
CA LEU A 309 15.33 -8.94 -23.52
C LEU A 309 15.95 -9.25 -22.15
N ASP A 310 15.17 -9.70 -21.17
CA ASP A 310 15.64 -10.07 -19.84
C ASP A 310 15.76 -11.60 -19.64
N GLU A 311 16.60 -11.98 -18.69
CA GLU A 311 16.71 -13.32 -18.08
C GLU A 311 16.83 -14.49 -19.07
N TYR A 312 17.70 -14.37 -20.08
CA TYR A 312 17.92 -15.43 -21.09
C TYR A 312 18.28 -16.76 -20.44
N ALA A 313 17.44 -17.79 -20.65
CA ALA A 313 17.65 -19.17 -20.23
C ALA A 313 17.99 -19.39 -18.74
N ASN A 314 17.58 -18.49 -17.84
CA ASN A 314 17.85 -18.58 -16.40
C ASN A 314 17.30 -19.88 -15.76
N ASP A 315 16.24 -20.44 -16.32
CA ASP A 315 15.67 -21.72 -15.89
C ASP A 315 16.48 -22.95 -16.36
N ALA A 316 17.33 -22.81 -17.34
CA ALA A 316 18.16 -23.90 -17.91
C ALA A 316 19.65 -23.78 -17.53
N THR A 317 20.15 -22.59 -17.26
CA THR A 317 21.56 -22.28 -17.05
C THR A 317 21.89 -21.77 -15.64
N ASP A 318 20.94 -21.85 -14.70
CA ASP A 318 21.09 -21.33 -13.34
C ASP A 318 21.55 -19.84 -13.32
N ALA A 319 20.89 -19.01 -14.13
CA ALA A 319 21.16 -17.58 -14.32
C ALA A 319 22.47 -17.23 -15.07
N HIS A 320 23.04 -18.18 -15.82
CA HIS A 320 24.26 -17.94 -16.60
C HIS A 320 24.00 -17.87 -18.12
N GLY A 321 22.76 -17.67 -18.57
CA GLY A 321 22.38 -17.70 -19.99
C GLY A 321 23.16 -16.73 -20.86
N TRP A 322 23.37 -15.49 -20.40
CA TRP A 322 24.18 -14.51 -21.13
C TRP A 322 25.64 -14.94 -21.26
N GLN A 323 26.23 -15.53 -20.22
CA GLN A 323 27.58 -16.06 -20.26
C GLN A 323 27.71 -17.21 -21.25
N VAL A 324 26.68 -18.08 -21.32
CA VAL A 324 26.62 -19.19 -22.29
C VAL A 324 26.63 -18.68 -23.73
N LEU A 325 25.86 -17.60 -24.01
CA LEU A 325 25.86 -16.97 -25.33
C LEU A 325 27.22 -16.33 -25.69
N GLN A 326 27.95 -15.81 -24.73
CA GLN A 326 29.28 -15.21 -24.93
C GLN A 326 30.39 -16.27 -25.01
N ALA A 327 30.14 -17.47 -24.48
CA ALA A 327 31.17 -18.46 -24.21
C ALA A 327 31.90 -18.98 -25.51
N SER A 328 31.20 -19.09 -26.62
CA SER A 328 31.82 -19.59 -27.88
C SER A 328 33.01 -18.76 -28.39
N LYS A 329 33.07 -17.46 -28.03
CA LYS A 329 34.20 -16.58 -28.36
C LYS A 329 35.45 -16.93 -27.55
N HIS A 330 35.25 -17.40 -26.30
CA HIS A 330 36.34 -17.75 -25.39
C HIS A 330 36.75 -19.21 -25.48
N TRP A 331 35.76 -20.09 -25.79
CA TRP A 331 35.94 -21.55 -25.89
C TRP A 331 35.33 -22.10 -27.20
N PRO A 332 35.96 -21.78 -28.35
CA PRO A 332 35.44 -22.21 -29.62
C PRO A 332 35.52 -23.74 -29.75
N GLY A 333 34.45 -24.37 -30.23
CA GLY A 333 34.37 -25.82 -30.43
C GLY A 333 34.00 -26.65 -29.22
N GLU A 334 33.70 -26.04 -28.06
CA GLU A 334 33.29 -26.76 -26.84
C GLU A 334 31.76 -26.93 -26.72
N GLY A 335 31.02 -26.75 -27.83
CA GLY A 335 29.58 -26.99 -27.87
C GLY A 335 28.70 -25.81 -27.41
N TYR A 336 29.30 -24.67 -27.10
CA TYR A 336 28.53 -23.44 -26.83
C TYR A 336 27.89 -22.90 -28.14
N PRO A 337 26.76 -22.16 -28.05
CA PRO A 337 26.10 -21.54 -29.19
C PRO A 337 27.07 -20.69 -30.00
N GLU A 338 27.36 -21.09 -31.23
CA GLU A 338 28.29 -20.37 -32.10
C GLU A 338 27.78 -18.95 -32.39
N LYS A 339 28.58 -17.91 -32.02
CA LYS A 339 28.19 -16.52 -32.13
C LYS A 339 26.85 -16.22 -31.42
N GLY A 340 26.60 -16.90 -30.29
CA GLY A 340 25.29 -16.82 -29.60
C GLY A 340 24.92 -15.41 -29.23
N TYR A 341 25.90 -14.65 -28.70
CA TYR A 341 25.61 -13.29 -28.25
C TYR A 341 25.48 -12.30 -29.42
N GLU A 342 26.24 -12.49 -30.52
CA GLU A 342 26.08 -11.71 -31.74
C GLU A 342 24.68 -11.96 -32.39
N LYS A 343 24.19 -13.20 -32.34
CA LYS A 343 22.82 -13.54 -32.78
C LYS A 343 21.78 -12.87 -31.90
N PHE A 344 22.01 -12.83 -30.61
CA PHE A 344 21.13 -12.11 -29.69
C PHE A 344 21.09 -10.59 -30.00
N ILE A 345 22.26 -9.96 -30.21
CA ILE A 345 22.31 -8.55 -30.63
C ILE A 345 21.54 -8.32 -31.93
N GLN A 346 21.73 -9.19 -32.94
CA GLN A 346 21.00 -9.09 -34.19
C GLN A 346 19.49 -9.24 -34.00
N TYR A 347 19.08 -10.22 -33.20
CA TYR A 347 17.68 -10.44 -32.84
C TYR A 347 17.05 -9.22 -32.15
N ALA A 348 17.73 -8.65 -31.16
CA ALA A 348 17.29 -7.44 -30.45
C ALA A 348 17.13 -6.24 -31.41
N ASN A 349 18.10 -6.06 -32.33
CA ASN A 349 18.05 -5.00 -33.33
C ASN A 349 16.93 -5.20 -34.36
N ASP A 350 16.66 -6.45 -34.75
CA ASP A 350 15.53 -6.78 -35.64
C ASP A 350 14.19 -6.42 -34.98
N LEU A 351 14.00 -6.76 -33.70
CA LEU A 351 12.79 -6.38 -32.93
C LEU A 351 12.67 -4.86 -32.76
N ALA A 352 13.79 -4.17 -32.48
CA ALA A 352 13.81 -2.72 -32.40
C ALA A 352 13.41 -2.07 -33.75
N ALA A 353 13.90 -2.62 -34.87
CA ALA A 353 13.53 -2.15 -36.21
C ALA A 353 12.04 -2.36 -36.49
N ILE A 354 11.46 -3.50 -36.09
CA ILE A 354 10.03 -3.77 -36.18
C ILE A 354 9.22 -2.72 -35.41
N VAL A 355 9.57 -2.44 -34.16
CA VAL A 355 8.88 -1.44 -33.34
C VAL A 355 8.96 -0.04 -33.98
N LYS A 356 10.16 0.35 -34.48
CA LYS A 356 10.37 1.64 -35.16
C LYS A 356 9.60 1.77 -36.47
N LYS A 357 9.44 0.67 -37.23
CA LYS A 357 8.58 0.61 -38.44
C LYS A 357 7.15 1.06 -38.10
N HIS A 358 6.65 0.75 -36.92
CA HIS A 358 5.34 1.15 -36.43
C HIS A 358 5.32 2.48 -35.64
N LYS A 359 6.37 3.30 -35.79
CA LYS A 359 6.51 4.64 -35.22
C LYS A 359 6.48 4.70 -33.69
N MET A 360 6.86 3.63 -33.03
CA MET A 360 7.07 3.56 -31.58
C MET A 360 8.57 3.49 -31.27
N LYS A 361 8.93 3.84 -30.04
CA LYS A 361 10.28 3.65 -29.51
C LYS A 361 10.39 2.24 -28.90
N PRO A 362 11.41 1.46 -29.26
CA PRO A 362 11.66 0.19 -28.60
C PRO A 362 12.15 0.45 -27.15
N MET A 363 11.68 -0.35 -26.20
CA MET A 363 12.20 -0.42 -24.84
C MET A 363 12.60 -1.86 -24.53
N ALA A 364 13.63 -2.06 -23.72
CA ALA A 364 14.05 -3.36 -23.24
C ALA A 364 14.64 -3.30 -21.83
N PHE A 365 14.61 -4.40 -21.12
CA PHE A 365 15.29 -4.55 -19.84
C PHE A 365 16.81 -4.63 -20.02
N ASN A 366 17.58 -4.24 -19.00
CA ASN A 366 19.02 -3.94 -19.14
C ASN A 366 19.95 -5.14 -19.12
N ASP A 367 19.55 -6.25 -18.51
CA ASP A 367 20.50 -7.30 -18.10
C ASP A 367 21.21 -7.99 -19.28
N GLY A 368 20.54 -8.14 -20.41
CA GLY A 368 21.15 -8.67 -21.64
C GLY A 368 21.87 -7.63 -22.51
N ILE A 369 21.76 -6.33 -22.24
CA ILE A 369 22.31 -5.29 -23.09
C ILE A 369 23.76 -4.99 -22.70
N TYR A 370 24.72 -5.34 -23.57
CA TYR A 370 26.17 -5.28 -23.31
C TYR A 370 26.55 -6.00 -22.00
N TYR A 371 26.06 -7.26 -21.85
CA TYR A 371 26.36 -8.07 -20.67
C TYR A 371 27.86 -8.07 -20.35
N ASN A 372 28.24 -8.01 -19.07
CA ASN A 372 29.61 -7.78 -18.57
C ASN A 372 30.23 -6.43 -19.00
N GLY A 373 29.48 -5.51 -19.59
CA GLY A 373 30.03 -4.28 -20.17
C GLY A 373 30.83 -4.53 -21.46
N ASP A 374 30.75 -5.73 -22.05
CA ASP A 374 31.55 -6.09 -23.22
C ASP A 374 30.86 -5.64 -24.52
N THR A 375 31.46 -4.65 -25.17
CA THR A 375 30.99 -4.09 -26.45
C THR A 375 31.59 -4.78 -27.69
N SER A 376 32.41 -5.81 -27.51
CA SER A 376 33.18 -6.45 -28.61
C SER A 376 32.40 -7.45 -29.45
N TYR A 377 31.16 -7.76 -29.05
CA TYR A 377 30.27 -8.68 -29.81
C TYR A 377 29.42 -7.99 -30.85
N GLY A 378 29.29 -6.68 -30.80
CA GLY A 378 28.46 -5.91 -31.73
C GLY A 378 27.81 -4.70 -31.06
N THR A 379 26.89 -4.07 -31.77
CA THR A 379 26.25 -2.84 -31.32
C THR A 379 24.73 -3.02 -31.25
N PHE A 380 24.14 -2.73 -30.10
CA PHE A 380 22.69 -2.62 -29.97
C PHE A 380 22.18 -1.31 -30.61
N ASP A 381 20.98 -1.33 -31.13
CA ASP A 381 20.31 -0.14 -31.65
C ASP A 381 20.13 0.88 -30.51
N LYS A 382 20.80 2.04 -30.62
CA LYS A 382 20.79 3.10 -29.60
C LYS A 382 19.42 3.69 -29.30
N ASP A 383 18.44 3.50 -30.20
CA ASP A 383 17.07 3.95 -29.97
C ASP A 383 16.32 3.06 -28.97
N ILE A 384 16.89 1.90 -28.58
CA ILE A 384 16.35 1.08 -27.50
C ILE A 384 16.47 1.86 -26.19
N ILE A 385 15.32 2.19 -25.59
CA ILE A 385 15.24 2.70 -24.22
C ILE A 385 15.58 1.56 -23.28
N VAL A 386 16.59 1.74 -22.45
CA VAL A 386 17.01 0.73 -21.48
C VAL A 386 16.29 0.92 -20.15
N SER A 387 15.37 -0.01 -19.86
CA SER A 387 14.71 -0.13 -18.55
C SER A 387 15.69 -0.78 -17.57
N TYR A 388 16.39 0.06 -16.80
CA TYR A 388 17.47 -0.36 -15.91
C TYR A 388 16.91 -0.86 -14.59
N TRP A 389 16.65 -2.18 -14.51
CA TRP A 389 16.01 -2.80 -13.38
C TRP A 389 17.00 -3.37 -12.36
N THR A 390 18.17 -3.84 -12.80
CA THR A 390 19.13 -4.47 -11.89
C THR A 390 20.56 -3.98 -12.10
N GLY A 391 21.28 -3.83 -10.99
CA GLY A 391 22.73 -3.62 -10.98
C GLY A 391 23.54 -4.92 -11.09
N GLY A 392 22.86 -6.07 -11.22
CA GLY A 392 23.44 -7.40 -11.20
C GLY A 392 23.65 -7.94 -9.79
N TRP A 393 24.11 -9.19 -9.72
CA TRP A 393 24.47 -9.88 -8.48
C TRP A 393 25.70 -10.75 -8.71
N ASN A 394 26.18 -11.45 -7.68
CA ASN A 394 27.37 -12.30 -7.82
C ASN A 394 27.16 -13.36 -8.90
N GLY A 395 27.99 -13.33 -9.95
CA GLY A 395 27.89 -14.20 -11.12
C GLY A 395 26.90 -13.77 -12.19
N TYR A 396 26.22 -12.63 -12.02
CA TYR A 396 25.32 -12.03 -13.02
C TYR A 396 25.70 -10.54 -13.20
N ASP A 397 26.67 -10.29 -14.08
CA ASP A 397 27.28 -8.97 -14.22
C ASP A 397 26.72 -8.22 -15.43
N VAL A 398 25.93 -7.19 -15.19
CA VAL A 398 25.32 -6.34 -16.21
C VAL A 398 26.20 -5.12 -16.53
N ALA A 399 25.99 -4.49 -17.68
CA ALA A 399 26.62 -3.21 -18.01
C ALA A 399 26.23 -2.13 -17.00
N SER A 400 27.14 -1.20 -16.69
CA SER A 400 26.80 -0.06 -15.86
C SER A 400 25.84 0.91 -16.59
N SER A 401 24.94 1.55 -15.85
CA SER A 401 24.03 2.54 -16.42
C SER A 401 24.77 3.72 -17.03
N LYS A 402 25.96 4.05 -16.49
CA LYS A 402 26.86 5.04 -17.06
C LYS A 402 27.33 4.63 -18.45
N LEU A 403 27.84 3.41 -18.62
CA LEU A 403 28.30 2.89 -19.92
C LEU A 403 27.15 2.92 -20.96
N LEU A 404 25.97 2.44 -20.59
CA LEU A 404 24.80 2.42 -21.49
C LEU A 404 24.40 3.84 -21.93
N SER A 405 24.45 4.81 -21.01
CA SER A 405 24.20 6.22 -21.35
C SER A 405 25.29 6.80 -22.26
N GLU A 406 26.56 6.47 -22.04
CA GLU A 406 27.68 6.89 -22.89
C GLU A 406 27.62 6.27 -24.29
N LEU A 407 27.04 5.07 -24.43
CA LEU A 407 26.75 4.44 -25.72
C LEU A 407 25.54 5.04 -26.43
N GLY A 408 24.84 5.98 -25.81
CA GLY A 408 23.76 6.77 -26.38
C GLY A 408 22.34 6.24 -26.13
N HIS A 409 22.18 5.24 -25.26
CA HIS A 409 20.86 4.77 -24.84
C HIS A 409 20.18 5.73 -23.87
N GLN A 410 18.87 5.90 -24.03
CA GLN A 410 18.03 6.53 -23.02
C GLN A 410 17.80 5.56 -21.85
N ILE A 411 17.97 6.01 -20.63
CA ILE A 411 17.81 5.18 -19.43
C ILE A 411 16.49 5.48 -18.75
N LEU A 412 15.68 4.45 -18.52
CA LEU A 412 14.52 4.47 -17.61
C LEU A 412 14.93 3.76 -16.31
N ASN A 413 14.87 4.48 -15.18
CA ASN A 413 15.21 3.89 -13.89
C ASN A 413 14.07 2.99 -13.39
N THR A 414 14.31 1.68 -13.32
CA THR A 414 13.29 0.68 -12.98
C THR A 414 13.65 -0.10 -11.72
N ASN A 415 14.64 0.31 -11.03
CA ASN A 415 15.26 -0.26 -9.83
C ASN A 415 14.45 -1.38 -9.13
N ASP A 416 15.00 -2.60 -9.10
CA ASP A 416 14.36 -3.78 -8.52
C ASP A 416 14.07 -3.66 -7.01
N ALA A 417 14.73 -2.73 -6.33
CA ALA A 417 14.40 -2.39 -4.95
C ALA A 417 12.98 -1.81 -4.79
N TRP A 418 12.34 -1.38 -5.87
CA TRP A 418 10.96 -0.85 -5.89
C TRP A 418 9.92 -1.89 -6.31
N TYR A 419 10.29 -3.17 -6.36
CA TYR A 419 9.44 -4.25 -6.81
C TYR A 419 8.53 -4.79 -5.70
N TYR A 420 7.35 -5.19 -6.10
CA TYR A 420 6.39 -5.94 -5.29
C TYR A 420 5.88 -7.13 -6.08
N VAL A 421 6.03 -8.34 -5.54
CA VAL A 421 5.45 -9.55 -6.11
C VAL A 421 4.09 -9.80 -5.46
N LEU A 422 3.05 -9.90 -6.27
CA LEU A 422 1.67 -10.10 -5.82
C LEU A 422 1.54 -11.34 -4.92
N GLY A 423 0.87 -11.17 -3.78
CA GLY A 423 0.74 -12.21 -2.76
C GLY A 423 1.87 -12.24 -1.74
N ARG A 424 2.96 -11.50 -1.94
CA ARG A 424 4.04 -11.32 -0.97
C ARG A 424 3.84 -10.03 -0.17
N ASP A 425 2.80 -10.01 0.65
CA ASP A 425 2.23 -8.80 1.23
C ASP A 425 3.03 -8.20 2.40
N LYS A 426 3.99 -8.96 2.96
CA LYS A 426 4.76 -8.55 4.15
C LYS A 426 6.13 -9.20 4.23
N ALA A 427 6.98 -8.71 5.12
CA ALA A 427 8.27 -9.30 5.42
C ALA A 427 8.18 -10.82 5.71
N GLY A 428 9.11 -11.58 5.17
CA GLY A 428 9.17 -13.05 5.30
C GLY A 428 8.29 -13.83 4.32
N SER A 429 7.52 -13.18 3.45
CA SER A 429 6.70 -13.85 2.42
C SER A 429 7.47 -14.15 1.11
N GLY A 430 8.75 -13.87 1.05
CA GLY A 430 9.63 -14.09 -0.11
C GLY A 430 10.38 -12.82 -0.51
N TRP A 431 11.23 -12.93 -1.56
CA TRP A 431 11.91 -11.79 -2.17
C TRP A 431 10.91 -10.84 -2.85
N TYR A 432 11.24 -9.56 -2.89
CA TYR A 432 10.39 -8.50 -3.46
C TYR A 432 9.00 -8.47 -2.81
N ASN A 433 8.91 -8.69 -1.49
CA ASN A 433 7.67 -8.45 -0.76
C ASN A 433 7.40 -6.93 -0.62
N LEU A 434 6.14 -6.58 -0.28
CA LEU A 434 5.72 -5.19 -0.22
C LEU A 434 6.58 -4.34 0.74
N ASP A 435 6.95 -4.89 1.91
CA ASP A 435 7.75 -4.15 2.89
C ASP A 435 9.16 -3.85 2.34
N GLN A 436 9.77 -4.80 1.59
CA GLN A 436 11.04 -4.56 0.89
C GLN A 436 10.90 -3.50 -0.20
N GLY A 437 9.83 -3.52 -0.99
CA GLY A 437 9.55 -2.51 -2.00
C GLY A 437 9.40 -1.10 -1.40
N LEU A 438 8.64 -0.98 -0.30
CA LEU A 438 8.47 0.29 0.42
C LEU A 438 9.79 0.78 1.04
N GLU A 439 10.58 -0.13 1.62
CA GLU A 439 11.90 0.19 2.16
C GLU A 439 12.86 0.64 1.05
N GLY A 440 12.90 -0.05 -0.08
CA GLY A 440 13.70 0.32 -1.25
C GLY A 440 13.36 1.71 -1.78
N ILE A 441 12.06 2.02 -1.91
CA ILE A 441 11.58 3.35 -2.30
C ILE A 441 12.06 4.41 -1.31
N SER A 442 12.04 4.14 -0.01
CA SER A 442 12.49 5.11 0.99
C SER A 442 13.97 5.46 0.88
N LYS A 443 14.80 4.50 0.40
CA LYS A 443 16.27 4.59 0.33
C LYS A 443 16.80 5.14 -0.99
N SER A 444 16.07 5.00 -2.09
CA SER A 444 16.54 5.42 -3.42
C SER A 444 15.51 6.32 -4.13
N ALA A 445 15.98 7.38 -4.76
CA ALA A 445 15.17 8.32 -5.51
C ALA A 445 15.18 7.99 -7.02
N ILE A 446 14.20 8.52 -7.75
CA ILE A 446 14.02 8.32 -9.20
C ILE A 446 15.23 8.73 -10.04
N ASP A 447 16.00 9.71 -9.58
CA ASP A 447 17.19 10.26 -10.25
C ASP A 447 18.49 9.53 -9.95
N VAL A 448 18.44 8.48 -9.11
CA VAL A 448 19.59 7.66 -8.75
C VAL A 448 19.49 6.29 -9.42
N VAL A 449 20.08 6.14 -10.61
CA VAL A 449 20.10 4.86 -11.32
C VAL A 449 21.17 3.95 -10.71
N GLN A 450 20.86 2.66 -10.55
CA GLN A 450 21.82 1.66 -10.03
C GLN A 450 23.08 1.57 -10.91
N LYS A 451 24.19 1.08 -10.34
CA LYS A 451 25.48 0.82 -11.02
C LYS A 451 25.90 1.99 -11.93
N ASN A 452 25.84 3.21 -11.37
CA ASN A 452 26.15 4.45 -12.08
C ASN A 452 27.63 4.84 -12.05
N ASP A 453 28.51 4.02 -11.45
CA ASP A 453 29.95 4.24 -11.28
C ASP A 453 30.27 5.62 -10.67
N GLY A 454 29.41 6.11 -9.76
CA GLY A 454 29.55 7.41 -9.10
C GLY A 454 29.18 8.61 -9.99
N ALA A 455 28.64 8.39 -11.19
CA ALA A 455 28.23 9.45 -12.11
C ALA A 455 26.75 9.80 -11.97
N LYS A 456 26.36 11.04 -12.29
CA LYS A 456 24.97 11.40 -12.53
C LYS A 456 24.59 10.93 -13.93
N VAL A 457 23.79 9.86 -14.01
CA VAL A 457 23.34 9.30 -15.28
C VAL A 457 22.06 10.03 -15.74
N PRO A 458 22.01 10.57 -16.97
CA PRO A 458 20.78 11.11 -17.54
C PRO A 458 19.69 10.02 -17.60
N PHE A 459 18.46 10.35 -17.20
CA PHE A 459 17.35 9.43 -17.19
C PHE A 459 16.08 10.09 -17.75
N ILE A 460 15.19 9.28 -18.33
CA ILE A 460 13.92 9.77 -18.89
C ILE A 460 12.75 9.67 -17.90
N GLY A 461 12.91 8.97 -16.80
CA GLY A 461 11.88 8.75 -15.78
C GLY A 461 12.17 7.57 -14.90
N GLY A 462 11.16 7.15 -14.11
CA GLY A 462 11.24 5.97 -13.27
C GLY A 462 10.00 5.09 -13.35
N MET A 463 10.17 3.80 -13.03
CA MET A 463 9.12 2.80 -13.08
C MET A 463 9.12 1.94 -11.81
N VAL A 464 7.98 1.92 -11.13
CA VAL A 464 7.68 1.00 -10.03
C VAL A 464 6.91 -0.20 -10.58
N ALA A 465 7.16 -1.42 -10.10
CA ALA A 465 6.58 -2.60 -10.72
C ALA A 465 5.94 -3.57 -9.72
N ALA A 466 4.77 -4.10 -10.12
CA ALA A 466 4.10 -5.22 -9.48
C ALA A 466 4.17 -6.45 -10.40
N TRP A 467 4.87 -7.48 -9.94
CA TRP A 467 5.09 -8.73 -10.66
C TRP A 467 4.12 -9.82 -10.19
N ALA A 468 3.91 -10.82 -11.01
CA ALA A 468 3.18 -12.03 -10.66
C ALA A 468 4.05 -13.25 -10.91
N ASP A 469 4.39 -14.03 -9.89
CA ASP A 469 5.16 -15.26 -10.08
C ASP A 469 4.29 -16.43 -10.54
N THR A 470 2.99 -16.35 -10.30
CA THR A 470 2.02 -17.39 -10.70
C THR A 470 0.70 -16.78 -11.13
N PRO A 471 -0.06 -17.46 -12.01
CA PRO A 471 -1.39 -17.00 -12.44
C PRO A 471 -2.37 -16.82 -11.28
N SER A 472 -2.23 -17.64 -10.22
CA SER A 472 -3.09 -17.62 -9.02
C SER A 472 -2.70 -16.56 -8.00
N ALA A 473 -1.62 -15.79 -8.22
CA ALA A 473 -1.21 -14.72 -7.31
C ALA A 473 -2.36 -13.77 -7.02
N THR A 474 -2.58 -13.44 -5.74
CA THR A 474 -3.70 -12.59 -5.34
C THR A 474 -3.36 -11.12 -5.57
N TYR A 475 -4.13 -10.46 -6.43
CA TYR A 475 -4.09 -9.01 -6.59
C TYR A 475 -4.91 -8.33 -5.48
N LYS A 476 -4.26 -7.41 -4.75
CA LYS A 476 -4.89 -6.53 -3.76
C LYS A 476 -4.57 -5.09 -4.15
N LYS A 477 -5.56 -4.37 -4.65
CA LYS A 477 -5.39 -3.00 -5.13
C LYS A 477 -4.78 -2.07 -4.10
N ASP A 478 -5.23 -2.15 -2.84
CA ASP A 478 -4.75 -1.28 -1.77
C ASP A 478 -3.24 -1.40 -1.52
N LEU A 479 -2.66 -2.59 -1.77
CA LEU A 479 -1.23 -2.82 -1.60
C LEU A 479 -0.43 -2.26 -2.77
N LEU A 480 -0.92 -2.43 -4.01
CA LEU A 480 -0.33 -1.79 -5.18
C LEU A 480 -0.41 -0.26 -5.06
N PHE A 481 -1.57 0.27 -4.68
CA PHE A 481 -1.76 1.72 -4.52
C PHE A 481 -0.86 2.28 -3.41
N LYS A 482 -0.68 1.55 -2.31
CA LYS A 482 0.29 1.92 -1.27
C LYS A 482 1.72 2.05 -1.81
N LEU A 483 2.15 1.11 -2.67
CA LEU A 483 3.46 1.17 -3.34
C LEU A 483 3.55 2.40 -4.27
N MET A 484 2.50 2.64 -5.08
CA MET A 484 2.43 3.78 -6.01
C MET A 484 2.50 5.12 -5.26
N HIS A 485 1.73 5.27 -4.17
CA HIS A 485 1.76 6.48 -3.35
C HIS A 485 3.13 6.70 -2.71
N ALA A 486 3.72 5.66 -2.13
CA ALA A 486 5.05 5.76 -1.53
C ALA A 486 6.11 6.24 -2.54
N PHE A 487 6.05 5.74 -3.79
CA PHE A 487 6.95 6.16 -4.84
C PHE A 487 6.73 7.62 -5.26
N ALA A 488 5.47 8.03 -5.39
CA ALA A 488 5.12 9.42 -5.72
C ALA A 488 5.51 10.40 -4.59
N ASP A 489 5.30 10.02 -3.34
CA ASP A 489 5.66 10.84 -2.18
C ASP A 489 7.19 10.98 -2.02
N LYS A 490 7.95 9.91 -2.25
CA LYS A 490 9.42 9.93 -2.25
C LYS A 490 9.98 10.86 -3.33
N ASN A 491 9.32 10.90 -4.48
CA ASN A 491 9.75 11.64 -5.66
C ASN A 491 8.84 12.85 -5.94
N ALA A 492 8.37 13.51 -4.89
CA ALA A 492 7.32 14.53 -4.92
C ALA A 492 7.61 15.73 -5.85
N ASP A 493 8.88 16.02 -6.14
CA ASP A 493 9.29 17.06 -7.11
C ASP A 493 9.01 16.68 -8.58
N TYR A 494 8.84 15.40 -8.86
CA TYR A 494 8.58 14.87 -10.20
C TYR A 494 7.09 14.65 -10.47
N PHE A 495 6.25 14.62 -9.44
CA PHE A 495 4.82 14.32 -9.53
C PHE A 495 3.99 15.61 -9.36
N VAL A 496 2.94 15.73 -10.15
CA VAL A 496 1.93 16.77 -9.94
C VAL A 496 1.17 16.54 -8.64
N ALA A 497 0.70 17.62 -8.03
CA ALA A 497 -0.16 17.55 -6.86
C ALA A 497 -1.51 16.92 -7.21
N ASP A 498 -2.05 16.13 -6.27
CA ASP A 498 -3.43 15.64 -6.34
C ASP A 498 -4.39 16.81 -6.08
N PRO A 499 -5.24 17.20 -7.06
CA PRO A 499 -6.19 18.31 -6.87
C PRO A 499 -7.14 18.10 -5.68
N GLU A 500 -7.57 16.85 -5.42
CA GLU A 500 -8.47 16.55 -4.29
C GLU A 500 -7.81 16.83 -2.94
N VAL A 501 -6.49 16.59 -2.82
CA VAL A 501 -5.73 16.88 -1.59
C VAL A 501 -5.64 18.40 -1.36
N VAL A 502 -5.42 19.16 -2.44
CA VAL A 502 -5.36 20.62 -2.39
C VAL A 502 -6.74 21.21 -2.04
N GLU A 503 -7.80 20.80 -2.75
CA GLU A 503 -9.17 21.25 -2.51
C GLU A 503 -9.64 20.92 -1.09
N LYS A 504 -9.30 19.72 -0.60
CA LYS A 504 -9.61 19.31 0.76
C LYS A 504 -8.94 20.23 1.78
N ALA A 505 -7.66 20.52 1.62
CA ALA A 505 -6.94 21.42 2.54
C ALA A 505 -7.54 22.84 2.55
N ILE A 506 -7.96 23.35 1.40
CA ILE A 506 -8.64 24.64 1.29
C ILE A 506 -10.01 24.61 1.96
N SER A 507 -10.78 23.53 1.78
CA SER A 507 -12.14 23.40 2.33
C SER A 507 -12.14 23.20 3.85
N GLU A 508 -11.11 22.61 4.41
CA GLU A 508 -10.93 22.43 5.85
C GLU A 508 -10.41 23.71 6.56
N ALA A 509 -9.97 24.70 5.80
CA ALA A 509 -9.50 25.96 6.34
C ALA A 509 -10.66 26.81 6.90
N PRO A 510 -10.45 27.58 7.98
CA PRO A 510 -11.46 28.49 8.54
C PRO A 510 -12.07 29.41 7.48
N THR A 511 -13.40 29.49 7.49
CA THR A 511 -14.17 30.38 6.57
C THR A 511 -14.75 31.58 7.31
N ASP A 512 -15.01 31.46 8.61
CA ASP A 512 -15.46 32.55 9.47
C ASP A 512 -14.23 33.21 10.09
N LEU A 513 -13.82 34.33 9.50
CA LEU A 513 -12.58 35.04 9.85
C LEU A 513 -12.81 36.25 10.73
N ASP A 514 -14.06 36.67 10.97
CA ASP A 514 -14.40 37.89 11.72
C ASP A 514 -13.98 37.85 13.20
N HIS A 515 -13.68 36.66 13.69
CA HIS A 515 -13.31 36.42 15.08
C HIS A 515 -11.80 36.51 15.35
N TYR A 516 -10.98 36.72 14.31
CA TYR A 516 -9.52 36.77 14.45
C TYR A 516 -8.99 38.20 14.28
N THR A 517 -7.81 38.46 14.84
CA THR A 517 -7.17 39.77 14.70
C THR A 517 -6.68 40.00 13.28
N PRO A 518 -6.78 41.24 12.76
CA PRO A 518 -6.30 41.55 11.42
C PRO A 518 -4.84 41.15 11.16
N GLU A 519 -3.97 41.33 12.16
CA GLU A 519 -2.55 41.02 12.09
C GLU A 519 -2.32 39.50 11.90
N SER A 520 -3.10 38.64 12.59
CA SER A 520 -2.98 37.19 12.46
C SER A 520 -3.57 36.67 11.13
N LEU A 521 -4.49 37.41 10.52
CA LEU A 521 -5.12 37.04 9.26
C LEU A 521 -4.22 37.29 8.03
N VAL A 522 -3.23 38.17 8.11
CA VAL A 522 -2.37 38.51 6.95
C VAL A 522 -1.66 37.28 6.42
N ALA A 523 -0.93 36.56 7.29
CA ALA A 523 -0.19 35.37 6.88
C ALA A 523 -1.14 34.25 6.42
N PHE A 524 -2.23 34.01 7.14
CA PHE A 524 -3.23 33.01 6.79
C PHE A 524 -3.84 33.26 5.42
N THR A 525 -4.27 34.49 5.14
CA THR A 525 -4.90 34.85 3.85
C THR A 525 -3.91 34.73 2.69
N ALA A 526 -2.65 35.14 2.90
CA ALA A 526 -1.61 35.05 1.87
C ALA A 526 -1.32 33.59 1.50
N VAL A 527 -1.15 32.71 2.49
CA VAL A 527 -0.86 31.28 2.23
C VAL A 527 -2.09 30.57 1.65
N LYS A 528 -3.30 30.86 2.13
CA LYS A 528 -4.53 30.31 1.56
C LYS A 528 -4.67 30.67 0.09
N LYS A 529 -4.45 31.93 -0.25
CA LYS A 529 -4.46 32.42 -1.65
C LYS A 529 -3.40 31.74 -2.51
N ALA A 530 -2.18 31.52 -1.97
CA ALA A 530 -1.13 30.81 -2.67
C ALA A 530 -1.54 29.36 -2.98
N LEU A 531 -2.18 28.66 -2.03
CA LEU A 531 -2.69 27.31 -2.23
C LEU A 531 -3.88 27.27 -3.21
N GLU A 532 -4.77 28.25 -3.17
CA GLU A 532 -5.86 28.42 -4.16
C GLU A 532 -5.33 28.69 -5.58
N GLY A 533 -4.13 29.26 -5.68
CA GLY A 533 -3.41 29.45 -6.95
C GLY A 533 -2.65 28.22 -7.44
N ALA A 534 -2.63 27.12 -6.68
CA ALA A 534 -1.99 25.87 -7.09
C ALA A 534 -2.64 25.34 -8.38
N GLY A 535 -1.85 25.24 -9.44
CA GLY A 535 -2.32 24.86 -10.78
C GLY A 535 -1.88 23.44 -11.17
N ALA A 536 -2.19 23.07 -12.40
CA ALA A 536 -1.90 21.77 -12.99
C ALA A 536 -0.39 21.39 -13.04
N ASN A 537 0.50 22.36 -12.84
CA ASN A 537 1.95 22.17 -12.83
C ASN A 537 2.56 22.32 -11.41
N THR A 538 1.74 22.48 -10.38
CA THR A 538 2.22 22.49 -9.00
C THR A 538 2.68 21.09 -8.64
N THR A 539 3.92 20.95 -8.17
CA THR A 539 4.45 19.66 -7.74
C THR A 539 3.81 19.22 -6.41
N ARG A 540 3.87 17.93 -6.15
CA ARG A 540 3.42 17.34 -4.89
C ARG A 540 4.20 17.90 -3.69
N ALA A 541 5.50 18.20 -3.88
CA ALA A 541 6.36 18.81 -2.86
C ALA A 541 5.93 20.25 -2.54
N GLU A 542 5.66 21.06 -3.57
CA GLU A 542 5.17 22.43 -3.40
C GLU A 542 3.81 22.46 -2.73
N ALA A 543 2.86 21.66 -3.21
CA ALA A 543 1.53 21.59 -2.61
C ALA A 543 1.60 21.16 -1.13
N LYS A 544 2.45 20.19 -0.81
CA LYS A 544 2.69 19.80 0.58
C LYS A 544 3.21 20.96 1.41
N THR A 545 4.20 21.68 0.91
CA THR A 545 4.75 22.86 1.58
C THR A 545 3.67 23.93 1.83
N LEU A 546 2.84 24.23 0.82
CA LEU A 546 1.75 25.18 0.97
C LEU A 546 0.69 24.72 1.99
N ILE A 547 0.36 23.43 2.00
CA ILE A 547 -0.57 22.84 2.98
C ILE A 547 -0.01 22.91 4.39
N ASP A 548 1.27 22.59 4.57
CA ASP A 548 1.93 22.65 5.87
C ASP A 548 2.00 24.11 6.37
N ASN A 549 2.29 25.06 5.48
CA ASN A 549 2.28 26.49 5.78
C ASN A 549 0.86 26.98 6.12
N LEU A 550 -0.18 26.50 5.43
CA LEU A 550 -1.57 26.87 5.74
C LEU A 550 -1.96 26.38 7.15
N LYS A 551 -1.57 25.16 7.51
CA LYS A 551 -1.79 24.64 8.87
C LYS A 551 -1.05 25.45 9.93
N ALA A 552 0.19 25.82 9.67
CA ALA A 552 0.97 26.67 10.58
C ALA A 552 0.33 28.05 10.74
N ALA A 553 -0.13 28.64 9.65
CA ALA A 553 -0.83 29.94 9.68
C ALA A 553 -2.21 29.84 10.39
N GLN A 554 -2.93 28.72 10.26
CA GLN A 554 -4.16 28.45 11.03
C GLN A 554 -3.89 28.35 12.53
N ASP A 555 -2.82 27.66 12.92
CA ASP A 555 -2.43 27.50 14.33
C ASP A 555 -1.95 28.83 14.94
N ALA A 556 -1.49 29.76 14.13
CA ALA A 556 -1.05 31.10 14.50
C ALA A 556 -2.20 32.13 14.56
N LEU A 557 -3.43 31.76 14.18
CA LEU A 557 -4.58 32.68 14.25
C LEU A 557 -4.88 33.05 15.72
N VAL A 558 -5.05 34.35 15.96
CA VAL A 558 -5.32 34.92 17.29
C VAL A 558 -6.74 35.48 17.32
N TYR A 559 -7.55 35.05 18.26
CA TYR A 559 -8.89 35.61 18.43
C TYR A 559 -8.85 37.07 18.86
N THR A 560 -9.81 37.84 18.40
CA THR A 560 -10.08 39.18 18.97
C THR A 560 -10.38 39.06 20.45
N GLU A 561 -10.08 40.10 21.23
CA GLU A 561 -10.27 40.09 22.69
C GLU A 561 -11.73 39.80 23.10
N SER A 562 -12.70 40.31 22.33
CA SER A 562 -14.13 40.06 22.56
C SER A 562 -14.50 38.59 22.38
N TYR A 563 -14.04 37.97 21.30
CA TYR A 563 -14.36 36.58 21.01
C TYR A 563 -13.60 35.62 21.92
N ALA A 564 -12.36 35.94 22.25
CA ALA A 564 -11.59 35.15 23.25
C ALA A 564 -12.30 35.09 24.61
N LYS A 565 -12.92 36.21 25.04
CA LYS A 565 -13.74 36.24 26.28
C LYS A 565 -15.00 35.37 26.12
N GLU A 566 -15.65 35.40 24.99
CA GLU A 566 -16.84 34.57 24.69
C GLU A 566 -16.49 33.08 24.70
N VAL A 567 -15.42 32.68 24.01
CA VAL A 567 -14.93 31.30 23.97
C VAL A 567 -14.57 30.81 25.37
N ALA A 568 -13.84 31.64 26.14
CA ALA A 568 -13.47 31.32 27.53
C ALA A 568 -14.70 31.18 28.45
N ALA A 569 -15.72 32.01 28.26
CA ALA A 569 -16.97 31.93 29.01
C ALA A 569 -17.75 30.64 28.66
N LYS A 570 -17.80 30.30 27.37
CA LYS A 570 -18.43 29.06 26.88
C LYS A 570 -17.71 27.82 27.42
N GLU A 571 -16.38 27.76 27.32
CA GLU A 571 -15.58 26.65 27.88
C GLU A 571 -15.77 26.52 29.42
N ALA A 572 -15.84 27.65 30.09
CA ALA A 572 -16.11 27.65 31.55
C ALA A 572 -17.50 27.10 31.86
N ALA A 573 -18.52 27.50 31.08
CA ALA A 573 -19.87 26.98 31.19
C ALA A 573 -19.96 25.48 30.91
N GLU A 574 -19.28 25.02 29.86
CA GLU A 574 -19.20 23.58 29.51
C GLU A 574 -18.51 22.77 30.64
N LYS A 575 -17.42 23.30 31.20
CA LYS A 575 -16.77 22.68 32.37
C LYS A 575 -17.68 22.61 33.60
N LEU A 576 -18.48 23.65 33.85
CA LEU A 576 -19.44 23.64 34.93
C LEU A 576 -20.59 22.64 34.69
N ALA A 577 -20.99 22.47 33.42
CA ALA A 577 -22.03 21.52 33.00
C ALA A 577 -21.56 20.07 33.02
N MET A 578 -20.25 19.80 33.03
CA MET A 578 -19.72 18.44 33.11
C MET A 578 -20.16 17.74 34.39
N LYS A 579 -20.62 16.49 34.26
CA LYS A 579 -20.93 15.64 35.41
C LYS A 579 -19.68 15.39 36.28
N LYS A 580 -19.81 15.66 37.57
CA LYS A 580 -18.81 15.41 38.60
C LYS A 580 -19.36 14.33 39.51
N VAL A 581 -19.02 13.09 39.25
CA VAL A 581 -19.63 11.92 39.87
C VAL A 581 -18.77 11.42 41.02
N ILE A 582 -19.37 11.24 42.22
CA ILE A 582 -18.77 10.43 43.26
C ILE A 582 -19.35 9.02 43.23
N SER A 583 -18.49 8.00 43.21
CA SER A 583 -18.89 6.60 43.17
C SER A 583 -18.68 5.93 44.54
N ILE A 584 -19.72 5.27 45.03
CA ILE A 584 -19.71 4.53 46.30
C ILE A 584 -20.06 3.06 46.02
N ASP A 585 -19.20 2.16 46.45
CA ASP A 585 -19.45 0.72 46.43
C ASP A 585 -20.22 0.28 47.64
N ALA A 586 -21.55 0.44 47.58
CA ALA A 586 -22.47 0.01 48.63
C ALA A 586 -22.92 -1.45 48.50
N GLY A 587 -22.45 -2.17 47.46
CA GLY A 587 -22.66 -3.61 47.33
C GLY A 587 -21.70 -4.43 48.17
N ARG A 588 -20.41 -4.10 48.13
CA ARG A 588 -19.41 -4.77 48.97
C ARG A 588 -19.47 -4.37 50.42
N LYS A 589 -19.76 -3.12 50.71
CA LYS A 589 -19.87 -2.60 52.07
C LYS A 589 -21.24 -2.00 52.30
N TYR A 590 -21.86 -2.34 53.44
CA TYR A 590 -23.08 -1.67 53.86
C TYR A 590 -22.80 -0.23 54.32
N PHE A 591 -23.60 0.67 53.79
CA PHE A 591 -23.70 2.06 54.23
C PHE A 591 -25.13 2.30 54.71
N SER A 592 -25.27 2.80 55.95
CA SER A 592 -26.59 3.18 56.42
C SER A 592 -27.13 4.41 55.69
N LEU A 593 -28.43 4.62 55.71
CA LEU A 593 -29.09 5.79 55.12
C LEU A 593 -28.43 7.10 55.61
N ASP A 594 -28.13 7.22 56.92
CA ASP A 594 -27.46 8.40 57.50
C ASP A 594 -26.04 8.61 56.99
N GLN A 595 -25.31 7.51 56.74
CA GLN A 595 -23.96 7.61 56.15
C GLN A 595 -24.03 8.10 54.71
N LEU A 596 -24.97 7.59 53.92
CA LEU A 596 -25.17 8.03 52.54
C LEU A 596 -25.64 9.47 52.46
N LYS A 597 -26.55 9.92 53.32
CA LYS A 597 -26.97 11.33 53.40
C LYS A 597 -25.80 12.27 53.72
N ARG A 598 -24.90 11.89 54.65
CA ARG A 598 -23.66 12.67 54.90
C ARG A 598 -22.74 12.73 53.69
N ILE A 599 -22.67 11.66 52.88
CA ILE A 599 -21.91 11.66 51.62
C ILE A 599 -22.56 12.61 50.61
N VAL A 600 -23.90 12.59 50.49
CA VAL A 600 -24.66 13.52 49.65
C VAL A 600 -24.42 14.98 50.09
N ASP A 601 -24.48 15.29 51.37
CA ASP A 601 -24.19 16.64 51.90
C ASP A 601 -22.79 17.10 51.50
N LYS A 602 -21.79 16.23 51.67
CA LYS A 602 -20.42 16.58 51.35
C LYS A 602 -20.19 16.66 49.84
N ALA A 603 -20.86 15.82 49.05
CA ALA A 603 -20.83 15.89 47.58
C ALA A 603 -21.43 17.22 47.10
N SER A 604 -22.57 17.64 47.66
CA SER A 604 -23.20 18.92 47.34
C SER A 604 -22.31 20.11 47.73
N GLU A 605 -21.74 20.11 48.93
CA GLU A 605 -20.80 21.14 49.44
C GLU A 605 -19.58 21.28 48.49
N LEU A 606 -19.04 20.15 47.97
CA LEU A 606 -17.87 20.14 47.13
C LEU A 606 -18.19 20.32 45.63
N GLY A 607 -19.46 20.51 45.25
CA GLY A 607 -19.90 20.76 43.87
C GLY A 607 -19.89 19.53 42.98
N TYR A 608 -20.05 18.34 43.53
CA TYR A 608 -20.38 17.14 42.74
C TYR A 608 -21.79 17.28 42.18
N SER A 609 -22.01 16.72 40.99
CA SER A 609 -23.30 16.75 40.33
C SER A 609 -24.13 15.49 40.56
N ASP A 610 -23.47 14.35 40.78
CA ASP A 610 -24.14 13.05 40.85
C ASP A 610 -23.48 12.12 41.88
N LEU A 611 -24.31 11.30 42.54
CA LEU A 611 -23.91 10.13 43.32
C LEU A 611 -24.14 8.84 42.52
N HIS A 612 -23.06 8.14 42.19
CA HIS A 612 -23.12 6.79 41.60
C HIS A 612 -23.05 5.75 42.75
N LEU A 613 -24.14 5.04 42.98
CA LEU A 613 -24.28 4.08 44.05
C LEU A 613 -24.36 2.67 43.52
N LEU A 614 -23.32 1.87 43.72
CA LEU A 614 -23.31 0.45 43.34
C LEU A 614 -23.94 -0.36 44.45
N VAL A 615 -25.22 -0.68 44.35
CA VAL A 615 -25.97 -1.44 45.37
C VAL A 615 -25.84 -2.97 45.19
N GLY A 616 -25.44 -3.40 44.00
CA GLY A 616 -25.15 -4.80 43.67
C GLY A 616 -23.73 -4.92 43.10
N ASN A 617 -22.75 -5.32 43.91
CA ASN A 617 -21.36 -5.56 43.57
C ASN A 617 -20.79 -6.55 44.58
N ASP A 618 -20.64 -7.82 44.20
CA ASP A 618 -20.38 -8.98 45.05
C ASP A 618 -21.50 -9.24 46.08
N GLY A 619 -21.83 -8.30 46.94
CA GLY A 619 -23.04 -8.28 47.75
C GLY A 619 -24.19 -7.52 47.12
N MET A 620 -25.44 -7.88 47.39
CA MET A 620 -26.63 -7.14 47.01
C MET A 620 -27.21 -6.49 48.27
N ARG A 621 -27.03 -5.16 48.40
CA ARG A 621 -27.37 -4.44 49.61
C ARG A 621 -28.50 -3.44 49.43
N PHE A 622 -29.41 -3.77 48.56
CA PHE A 622 -30.66 -3.09 48.36
C PHE A 622 -31.74 -4.11 47.97
N VAL A 623 -32.86 -4.09 48.65
CA VAL A 623 -34.01 -4.99 48.36
C VAL A 623 -35.27 -4.13 48.18
N LEU A 624 -36.01 -4.50 47.11
CA LEU A 624 -37.33 -3.87 46.83
C LEU A 624 -38.43 -4.48 47.71
N ASP A 625 -39.54 -3.76 47.86
CA ASP A 625 -40.69 -4.26 48.60
C ASP A 625 -41.28 -5.52 47.92
N ASP A 626 -41.26 -5.56 46.61
CA ASP A 626 -41.57 -6.76 45.82
C ASP A 626 -40.35 -7.23 45.06
N MET A 627 -39.83 -8.39 45.43
CA MET A 627 -38.72 -9.09 44.80
C MET A 627 -39.16 -10.37 44.10
N THR A 628 -40.43 -10.49 43.72
CA THR A 628 -40.95 -11.60 42.96
C THR A 628 -40.21 -11.71 41.64
N VAL A 629 -39.72 -12.92 41.30
CA VAL A 629 -38.98 -13.18 40.06
C VAL A 629 -39.62 -14.36 39.33
N GLU A 630 -39.80 -14.20 38.02
CA GLU A 630 -40.15 -15.31 37.11
C GLU A 630 -38.94 -15.72 36.29
N ALA A 631 -38.54 -16.98 36.41
CA ALA A 631 -37.42 -17.52 35.64
C ALA A 631 -37.71 -18.99 35.26
N ASN A 632 -37.50 -19.32 33.99
CA ASN A 632 -37.64 -20.67 33.43
C ASN A 632 -39.05 -21.28 33.71
N GLY A 633 -40.11 -20.46 33.61
CA GLY A 633 -41.51 -20.89 33.85
C GLY A 633 -41.83 -21.15 35.32
N LYS A 634 -41.00 -20.74 36.26
CA LYS A 634 -41.21 -20.84 37.70
C LYS A 634 -41.23 -19.47 38.33
N THR A 635 -42.23 -19.23 39.18
CA THR A 635 -42.33 -18.01 39.98
C THR A 635 -41.68 -18.25 41.35
N TYR A 636 -40.75 -17.35 41.75
CA TYR A 636 -40.14 -17.31 43.05
C TYR A 636 -40.76 -16.19 43.86
N ALA A 637 -41.26 -16.53 45.02
CA ALA A 637 -41.96 -15.55 45.89
C ALA A 637 -40.98 -14.50 46.42
N SER A 638 -41.49 -13.27 46.57
CA SER A 638 -40.70 -12.12 47.02
C SER A 638 -39.90 -12.40 48.31
N ASP A 639 -40.52 -13.00 49.32
CA ASP A 639 -39.88 -13.30 50.61
C ASP A 639 -38.75 -14.32 50.49
N ASP A 640 -38.93 -15.34 49.61
CA ASP A 640 -37.89 -16.33 49.34
C ASP A 640 -36.69 -15.68 48.63
N VAL A 641 -36.92 -14.81 47.63
CA VAL A 641 -35.87 -14.07 46.93
C VAL A 641 -35.12 -13.12 47.86
N LYS A 642 -35.85 -12.32 48.66
CA LYS A 642 -35.26 -11.44 49.66
C LYS A 642 -34.36 -12.23 50.64
N LYS A 643 -34.91 -13.33 51.18
CA LYS A 643 -34.15 -14.19 52.09
C LYS A 643 -32.87 -14.75 51.45
N ALA A 644 -32.98 -15.27 50.21
CA ALA A 644 -31.81 -15.80 49.49
C ALA A 644 -30.73 -14.73 49.24
N ILE A 645 -31.12 -13.50 48.85
CA ILE A 645 -30.20 -12.37 48.63
C ILE A 645 -29.50 -12.00 49.93
N LEU A 646 -30.23 -11.87 51.03
CA LEU A 646 -29.66 -11.50 52.33
C LEU A 646 -28.73 -12.60 52.87
N GLU A 647 -29.08 -13.89 52.71
CA GLU A 647 -28.20 -15.00 53.05
C GLU A 647 -26.93 -15.03 52.19
N GLY A 648 -27.05 -14.79 50.88
CA GLY A 648 -25.92 -14.65 49.98
C GLY A 648 -25.00 -13.47 50.35
N THR A 649 -25.57 -12.35 50.71
CA THR A 649 -24.85 -11.17 51.16
C THR A 649 -24.12 -11.43 52.50
N LYS A 650 -24.73 -12.18 53.44
CA LYS A 650 -24.07 -12.61 54.70
C LYS A 650 -22.90 -13.54 54.44
N ALA A 651 -23.02 -14.45 53.47
CA ALA A 651 -21.98 -15.37 53.10
C ALA A 651 -20.77 -14.68 52.41
N TYR A 652 -20.95 -13.47 51.90
CA TYR A 652 -19.88 -12.73 51.27
C TYR A 652 -18.84 -12.26 52.30
N TYR A 653 -17.66 -12.81 52.24
CA TYR A 653 -16.56 -12.58 53.20
C TYR A 653 -16.97 -12.73 54.68
N ASP A 654 -17.81 -13.71 54.98
CA ASP A 654 -18.29 -13.97 56.34
C ASP A 654 -18.89 -12.70 57.02
N ASP A 655 -19.63 -11.90 56.23
CA ASP A 655 -20.28 -10.71 56.77
C ASP A 655 -21.49 -11.07 57.65
N PRO A 656 -21.36 -11.06 58.98
CA PRO A 656 -22.42 -11.52 59.90
C PRO A 656 -23.64 -10.63 59.89
N ASN A 657 -23.50 -9.40 59.40
CA ASN A 657 -24.60 -8.43 59.48
C ASN A 657 -25.55 -8.56 58.27
N GLY A 658 -25.00 -8.83 57.05
CA GLY A 658 -25.80 -9.04 55.84
C GLY A 658 -26.87 -7.97 55.57
N GLN A 659 -26.60 -6.73 56.01
CA GLN A 659 -27.57 -5.64 55.93
C GLN A 659 -27.75 -5.14 54.52
N ALA A 660 -28.96 -4.75 54.19
CA ALA A 660 -29.32 -4.08 52.95
C ALA A 660 -30.24 -2.89 53.22
N LEU A 661 -30.24 -1.92 52.32
CA LEU A 661 -31.22 -0.84 52.35
C LEU A 661 -32.59 -1.38 51.91
N THR A 662 -33.63 -0.90 52.53
CA THR A 662 -35.01 -1.13 52.11
C THR A 662 -35.37 -0.16 50.98
N GLN A 663 -36.46 -0.44 50.29
CA GLN A 663 -37.00 0.46 49.26
C GLN A 663 -37.31 1.84 49.84
N ALA A 664 -37.97 1.90 50.97
CA ALA A 664 -38.27 3.18 51.67
C ALA A 664 -37.02 4.02 51.98
N GLU A 665 -35.94 3.38 52.47
CA GLU A 665 -34.67 4.06 52.72
C GLU A 665 -34.01 4.57 51.44
N MET A 666 -34.13 3.83 50.33
CA MET A 666 -33.60 4.23 49.04
C MET A 666 -34.38 5.40 48.43
N ASP A 667 -35.73 5.35 48.53
CA ASP A 667 -36.60 6.43 48.08
C ASP A 667 -36.34 7.72 48.89
N GLU A 668 -36.12 7.62 50.22
CA GLU A 668 -35.74 8.74 51.06
C GLU A 668 -34.36 9.29 50.68
N LEU A 669 -33.38 8.43 50.41
CA LEU A 669 -32.05 8.86 49.94
C LEU A 669 -32.12 9.58 48.60
N HIS A 670 -32.90 9.08 47.66
CA HIS A 670 -33.09 9.69 46.34
C HIS A 670 -33.72 11.07 46.46
N ALA A 671 -34.82 11.19 47.25
CA ALA A 671 -35.46 12.46 47.52
C ALA A 671 -34.51 13.45 48.19
N TYR A 672 -33.71 12.99 49.14
CA TYR A 672 -32.71 13.80 49.83
C TYR A 672 -31.61 14.31 48.90
N ALA A 673 -31.06 13.42 48.06
CA ALA A 673 -30.05 13.78 47.06
C ALA A 673 -30.59 14.83 46.06
N THR A 674 -31.80 14.61 45.56
CA THR A 674 -32.49 15.54 44.66
C THR A 674 -32.67 16.92 45.30
N ALA A 675 -33.10 17.00 46.59
CA ALA A 675 -33.24 18.26 47.33
C ALA A 675 -31.92 19.01 47.52
N LYS A 676 -30.79 18.29 47.46
CA LYS A 676 -29.43 18.86 47.56
C LYS A 676 -28.81 19.15 46.17
N GLY A 677 -29.58 18.96 45.09
CA GLY A 677 -29.08 19.17 43.71
C GLY A 677 -28.10 18.09 43.24
N ILE A 678 -28.09 16.91 43.87
CA ILE A 678 -27.26 15.76 43.50
C ILE A 678 -28.10 14.78 42.71
N GLY A 679 -27.70 14.53 41.47
CA GLY A 679 -28.28 13.46 40.62
C GLY A 679 -27.94 12.08 41.19
N PHE A 680 -28.76 11.07 40.84
CA PHE A 680 -28.60 9.72 41.38
C PHE A 680 -28.37 8.70 40.22
N ILE A 681 -27.32 7.91 40.32
CA ILE A 681 -26.96 6.85 39.35
C ILE A 681 -26.89 5.55 40.13
N ALA A 682 -27.92 4.71 40.01
CA ALA A 682 -27.94 3.39 40.65
C ALA A 682 -27.25 2.37 39.73
N ALA A 683 -26.49 1.43 40.30
CA ALA A 683 -25.83 0.37 39.52
C ALA A 683 -25.88 -0.98 40.24
N VAL A 684 -26.09 -2.01 39.42
CA VAL A 684 -25.94 -3.42 39.78
C VAL A 684 -25.02 -4.06 38.76
N LYS A 685 -23.91 -4.65 39.23
CA LYS A 685 -23.00 -5.42 38.37
C LYS A 685 -23.53 -6.83 38.14
N SER A 686 -23.60 -7.26 36.87
CA SER A 686 -23.84 -8.63 36.47
C SER A 686 -22.60 -9.17 35.77
N TRP A 687 -22.32 -10.42 35.80
CA TRP A 687 -21.28 -11.18 35.09
C TRP A 687 -19.96 -11.48 35.86
N THR A 688 -19.37 -10.57 36.59
CA THR A 688 -18.04 -10.82 37.18
C THR A 688 -18.00 -10.83 38.71
N HIS A 689 -19.03 -10.28 39.37
CA HIS A 689 -19.01 -10.06 40.81
C HIS A 689 -20.44 -10.16 41.38
N GLY A 690 -21.04 -11.34 41.38
CA GLY A 690 -22.42 -11.47 41.79
C GLY A 690 -22.65 -12.40 42.97
N CYS A 691 -23.29 -11.89 44.01
CA CYS A 691 -23.91 -12.69 45.07
C CYS A 691 -25.03 -13.62 44.56
N PHE A 692 -25.44 -13.48 43.28
CA PHE A 692 -26.40 -14.35 42.62
C PHE A 692 -25.92 -15.78 42.42
N VAL A 693 -24.60 -16.01 42.41
CA VAL A 693 -24.02 -17.37 42.22
C VAL A 693 -24.04 -18.17 43.53
N GLY A 694 -23.91 -17.52 44.69
CA GLY A 694 -23.91 -18.18 45.99
C GLY A 694 -25.31 -18.61 46.48
N GLY A 695 -26.38 -17.97 45.99
CA GLY A 695 -27.74 -18.28 46.36
C GLY A 695 -28.38 -19.44 45.59
N HIS A 696 -27.80 -19.83 44.42
CA HIS A 696 -28.34 -20.87 43.57
C HIS A 696 -28.24 -22.29 44.14
N GLY A 697 -27.41 -22.52 45.12
CA GLY A 697 -27.24 -23.87 45.77
C GLY A 697 -28.40 -24.25 46.71
N LYS A 698 -29.32 -23.32 47.03
CA LYS A 698 -30.43 -23.60 47.96
C LYS A 698 -31.84 -23.44 47.39
N ILE A 699 -31.97 -22.79 46.24
CA ILE A 699 -33.23 -22.74 45.51
C ILE A 699 -33.16 -23.96 44.55
N GLY A 700 -33.62 -25.12 45.02
CA GLY A 700 -33.51 -26.41 44.32
C GLY A 700 -33.88 -26.34 42.83
N HIS A 701 -33.16 -27.09 42.05
CA HIS A 701 -33.45 -27.37 40.63
C HIS A 701 -34.82 -28.00 40.47
#